data_644a0c0a3fc37516a463219efe6b530a
#
_entry.id   644a0c0a3fc37516a463219efe6b530a
#
_cell.length_a   1.000
_cell.length_b   1.000
_cell.length_c   1.000
_cell.angle_alpha   90.00
_cell.angle_beta   90.00
_cell.angle_gamma   90.00
#
_symmetry.space_group_name_H-M   'P 1'
#
loop_
_entity.id
_entity.type
_entity.pdbx_description
1 polymer ?
#
loop_
_entity_poly.entity_id
_entity_poly.type
_entity_poly.pdbx_seq_one_letter_code
_entity_poly.pdbx_strand_id
1 'polypeptide(L)'
;MNIAKFCIRHKVTTLLAVIMIAVFGVVYTTQLQMALLPNIEYPAAYVYCYYNGAGPEDIEQLVTRPLESAIMSVPGVDSVTSSSADSISTIQIMYVENTDVDIAATKLREKFDALSLPDGCGSPVILNINVSEMMPSAIVGLLGDDLAALQQQAENVVAPALERIDGVASVSVSGGVERQITVTLDAQRAAGYGLSTSYITQILQAENLLYPAGEVYNGSQKLSVTTDAQLSTVDEVANINIPLQTGGTVRLGEVANVAFETSDRDAIAAMDGTPGIILQVSKRSGANEVKTAEAVVAAMEELAAKDGSIHYAIPYVASEYINVAVDAALEGIILGVVLAALVVWLFLRRGGATMTIAVSMPVCILAVFVLMYVCDLTLNMMSLGGIAMGVGMIVDNSIIVLENIYRWASEGHDRMTSCIEGTKEVTLSLTASTLTTVAVFLPLGLTGGIAGQIFKDFCLTIAFLILGSLAVAVTLVPLLCYFLLDESKVHLDALQRAQKGGRRTQKLMDWYVKKLDYYVHHLKRGVLVSVALVAVFLAACLNTKMVLLPEMDEGMVTVTVSMPIGSKVEQAAAMAERVAAIAEETIPELAGYYYTADSGQSASLVLNLTDKGERDRSATDIANALRDATYDVAGCEITCSAYDMGAMMGGSGVSVNITGEDYTTLKMIADDLTAQIAAIPGAVDVSSTVAEQVPQVKVTADRQACSQYGLTAYSVAAAVRSGLTGTTATTVTIDNKEVDVVVRGDGRAEESLDALRSMAISTPTGGSVPLGSIADVSVVMSPQTITRYNQSRQVTISGDAADGDTSAMAKSIRAILAGYTLPGGYTAELAGGYTEMMENFSDLGLALIVSVGLVYFVLASQFESFVMPVIIMMILPIAFAGALFALPLTGKDLSMISLVSLIMLAGTVVNASIVLVDYIKQRRDRGETREEAILHACPLRIRPVLMTTLTTILALVPTALGMTGKMNEMMSDMGTTMIAGMLVSTVITLLFTPVYYCVIDDLTHRRERRKAKKLAAAQSEP
;
A
#
# COMPACT_ATOMS: atom_id res chain seq x y z
N MET A 1 -8.01 -31.57 33.05
CA MET A 1 -7.97 -32.83 32.26
C MET A 1 -6.59 -32.90 31.63
N ASN A 2 -5.83 -33.99 31.80
CA ASN A 2 -4.49 -34.06 31.22
C ASN A 2 -4.62 -34.39 29.72
N ILE A 3 -4.47 -33.37 28.85
CA ILE A 3 -4.64 -33.46 27.39
C ILE A 3 -3.69 -34.53 26.80
N ALA A 4 -2.43 -34.53 27.19
CA ALA A 4 -1.45 -35.52 26.73
C ALA A 4 -1.86 -36.96 27.09
N LYS A 5 -2.43 -37.16 28.30
CA LYS A 5 -2.95 -38.45 28.73
C LYS A 5 -4.14 -38.91 27.86
N PHE A 6 -5.02 -37.96 27.50
CA PHE A 6 -6.14 -38.27 26.60
C PHE A 6 -5.64 -38.66 25.20
N CYS A 7 -4.74 -37.90 24.62
CA CYS A 7 -4.20 -38.14 23.29
C CYS A 7 -3.42 -39.46 23.18
N ILE A 8 -2.62 -39.82 24.21
CA ILE A 8 -1.87 -41.09 24.22
C ILE A 8 -2.80 -42.29 24.43
N ARG A 9 -3.90 -42.15 25.20
CA ARG A 9 -4.90 -43.22 25.35
C ARG A 9 -5.74 -43.42 24.11
N HIS A 10 -6.10 -42.35 23.41
CA HIS A 10 -6.94 -42.42 22.19
C HIS A 10 -6.10 -42.13 20.93
N LYS A 11 -5.04 -42.92 20.71
CA LYS A 11 -4.02 -42.74 19.68
C LYS A 11 -4.60 -42.55 18.27
N VAL A 12 -5.57 -43.46 17.91
CA VAL A 12 -6.17 -43.46 16.58
C VAL A 12 -7.03 -42.20 16.37
N THR A 13 -7.83 -41.81 17.34
CA THR A 13 -8.67 -40.62 17.28
C THR A 13 -7.83 -39.35 17.13
N THR A 14 -6.73 -39.22 17.88
CA THR A 14 -5.83 -38.12 17.81
C THR A 14 -5.11 -38.05 16.45
N LEU A 15 -4.63 -39.21 15.96
CA LEU A 15 -3.98 -39.28 14.64
C LEU A 15 -4.93 -38.89 13.51
N LEU A 16 -6.19 -39.43 13.55
CA LEU A 16 -7.22 -39.09 12.57
C LEU A 16 -7.58 -37.60 12.60
N ALA A 17 -7.67 -36.99 13.78
CA ALA A 17 -7.91 -35.54 13.90
C ALA A 17 -6.78 -34.73 13.28
N VAL A 18 -5.52 -35.12 13.51
CA VAL A 18 -4.34 -34.45 12.90
C VAL A 18 -4.33 -34.62 11.39
N ILE A 19 -4.61 -35.83 10.89
CA ILE A 19 -4.71 -36.09 9.44
C ILE A 19 -5.83 -35.24 8.82
N MET A 20 -6.97 -35.14 9.49
CA MET A 20 -8.12 -34.37 9.03
C MET A 20 -7.73 -32.86 8.94
N ILE A 21 -7.07 -32.32 9.96
CA ILE A 21 -6.56 -30.93 9.92
C ILE A 21 -5.57 -30.75 8.76
N ALA A 22 -4.68 -31.73 8.54
CA ALA A 22 -3.72 -31.65 7.44
C ALA A 22 -4.42 -31.69 6.06
N VAL A 23 -5.41 -32.58 5.87
CA VAL A 23 -6.18 -32.63 4.62
C VAL A 23 -6.97 -31.35 4.38
N PHE A 24 -7.69 -30.84 5.39
CA PHE A 24 -8.37 -29.55 5.25
C PHE A 24 -7.39 -28.41 5.01
N GLY A 25 -6.23 -28.40 5.67
CA GLY A 25 -5.19 -27.40 5.43
C GLY A 25 -4.75 -27.37 3.97
N VAL A 26 -4.48 -28.53 3.36
CA VAL A 26 -4.13 -28.62 1.94
C VAL A 26 -5.28 -28.16 1.04
N VAL A 27 -6.52 -28.56 1.33
CA VAL A 27 -7.69 -28.13 0.54
C VAL A 27 -7.88 -26.63 0.62
N TYR A 28 -7.83 -26.05 1.81
CA TYR A 28 -8.03 -24.61 1.98
C TYR A 28 -6.87 -23.77 1.45
N THR A 29 -5.64 -24.29 1.40
CA THR A 29 -4.52 -23.57 0.73
C THR A 29 -4.85 -23.26 -0.73
N THR A 30 -5.57 -24.16 -1.44
CA THR A 30 -5.97 -23.92 -2.84
C THR A 30 -7.20 -23.01 -2.99
N GLN A 31 -7.91 -22.75 -1.90
CA GLN A 31 -9.12 -21.91 -1.88
C GLN A 31 -8.87 -20.51 -1.29
N LEU A 32 -7.74 -20.32 -0.59
CA LEU A 32 -7.35 -18.99 -0.11
C LEU A 32 -7.20 -18.03 -1.28
N GLN A 33 -7.70 -16.83 -1.10
CA GLN A 33 -7.50 -15.74 -2.04
C GLN A 33 -6.04 -15.30 -1.99
N MET A 34 -5.42 -15.17 -3.15
CA MET A 34 -4.05 -14.67 -3.28
C MET A 34 -4.12 -13.23 -3.75
N ALA A 35 -3.38 -12.36 -3.08
CA ALA A 35 -3.26 -10.95 -3.39
C ALA A 35 -1.84 -10.45 -3.06
N LEU A 36 -1.41 -9.36 -3.65
CA LEU A 36 -0.10 -8.78 -3.36
C LEU A 36 -0.10 -8.17 -1.95
N LEU A 37 -1.07 -7.32 -1.66
CA LEU A 37 -1.28 -6.65 -0.39
C LEU A 37 -2.53 -7.17 0.33
N PRO A 38 -2.62 -7.01 1.67
CA PRO A 38 -3.88 -7.22 2.37
C PRO A 38 -4.95 -6.25 1.85
N ASN A 39 -6.21 -6.55 2.09
CA ASN A 39 -7.28 -5.64 1.75
C ASN A 39 -7.20 -4.39 2.65
N ILE A 40 -6.78 -3.26 2.06
CA ILE A 40 -6.63 -1.99 2.76
C ILE A 40 -7.84 -1.13 2.42
N GLU A 41 -8.76 -1.02 3.36
CA GLU A 41 -9.89 -0.09 3.29
C GLU A 41 -9.40 1.29 3.70
N TYR A 42 -9.13 2.13 2.71
CA TYR A 42 -8.75 3.51 2.96
C TYR A 42 -10.02 4.33 3.19
N PRO A 43 -10.17 4.99 4.35
CA PRO A 43 -11.41 5.70 4.67
C PRO A 43 -11.49 7.03 3.90
N ALA A 44 -11.49 6.96 2.58
CA ALA A 44 -11.51 8.13 1.71
C ALA A 44 -12.37 7.91 0.47
N ALA A 45 -12.85 9.00 -0.10
CA ALA A 45 -13.55 9.03 -1.38
C ALA A 45 -13.12 10.23 -2.21
N TYR A 46 -13.16 10.07 -3.54
CA TYR A 46 -13.03 11.19 -4.46
C TYR A 46 -14.39 11.58 -5.01
N VAL A 47 -14.59 12.89 -5.19
CA VAL A 47 -15.74 13.45 -5.90
C VAL A 47 -15.24 14.24 -7.08
N TYR A 48 -15.70 13.88 -8.27
CA TYR A 48 -15.39 14.58 -9.52
C TYR A 48 -16.65 15.27 -10.02
N CYS A 49 -16.48 16.52 -10.42
CA CYS A 49 -17.57 17.27 -11.03
C CYS A 49 -17.03 18.07 -12.21
N TYR A 50 -17.57 17.83 -13.39
CA TYR A 50 -17.15 18.49 -14.64
C TYR A 50 -18.03 19.69 -14.93
N TYR A 51 -17.41 20.82 -15.23
CA TYR A 51 -18.06 22.01 -15.76
C TYR A 51 -17.24 22.52 -16.92
N ASN A 52 -17.46 21.94 -18.09
CA ASN A 52 -16.64 22.15 -19.28
C ASN A 52 -16.54 23.62 -19.68
N GLY A 53 -15.32 24.11 -19.90
CA GLY A 53 -15.00 25.45 -20.33
C GLY A 53 -14.95 26.52 -19.21
N ALA A 54 -15.15 26.13 -17.94
CA ALA A 54 -14.98 27.01 -16.80
C ALA A 54 -13.52 27.00 -16.33
N GLY A 55 -12.98 28.18 -16.06
CA GLY A 55 -11.63 28.31 -15.48
C GLY A 55 -11.58 27.94 -13.99
N PRO A 56 -10.36 27.79 -13.42
CA PRO A 56 -10.19 27.33 -12.04
C PRO A 56 -10.89 28.18 -10.98
N GLU A 57 -10.92 29.51 -11.15
CA GLU A 57 -11.61 30.41 -10.23
C GLU A 57 -13.13 30.26 -10.29
N ASP A 58 -13.70 30.06 -11.49
CA ASP A 58 -15.12 29.82 -11.67
C ASP A 58 -15.52 28.44 -11.12
N ILE A 59 -14.69 27.43 -11.36
CA ILE A 59 -14.85 26.08 -10.78
C ILE A 59 -14.83 26.15 -9.25
N GLU A 60 -13.83 26.84 -8.67
CA GLU A 60 -13.75 27.04 -7.22
C GLU A 60 -15.05 27.63 -6.67
N GLN A 61 -15.49 28.74 -7.26
CA GLN A 61 -16.60 29.53 -6.71
C GLN A 61 -17.97 28.87 -6.93
N LEU A 62 -18.20 28.33 -8.12
CA LEU A 62 -19.53 27.86 -8.55
C LEU A 62 -19.78 26.39 -8.29
N VAL A 63 -18.72 25.58 -8.21
CA VAL A 63 -18.81 24.12 -8.10
C VAL A 63 -18.17 23.64 -6.81
N THR A 64 -16.87 23.92 -6.61
CA THR A 64 -16.10 23.34 -5.49
C THR A 64 -16.60 23.78 -4.13
N ARG A 65 -16.78 25.09 -3.90
CA ARG A 65 -17.26 25.60 -2.59
C ARG A 65 -18.65 25.09 -2.19
N PRO A 66 -19.66 25.06 -3.06
CA PRO A 66 -20.93 24.42 -2.75
C PRO A 66 -20.79 22.95 -2.38
N LEU A 67 -19.99 22.18 -3.14
CA LEU A 67 -19.74 20.76 -2.87
C LEU A 67 -19.01 20.57 -1.53
N GLU A 68 -17.94 21.33 -1.26
CA GLU A 68 -17.23 21.29 0.04
C GLU A 68 -18.17 21.53 1.21
N SER A 69 -19.04 22.53 1.10
CA SER A 69 -20.00 22.87 2.17
C SER A 69 -21.00 21.74 2.43
N ALA A 70 -21.45 21.05 1.38
CA ALA A 70 -22.32 19.89 1.50
C ALA A 70 -21.58 18.71 2.13
N ILE A 71 -20.36 18.42 1.67
CA ILE A 71 -19.51 17.32 2.17
C ILE A 71 -19.22 17.49 3.66
N MET A 72 -18.79 18.67 4.09
CA MET A 72 -18.50 18.96 5.50
C MET A 72 -19.70 18.83 6.42
N SER A 73 -20.93 18.83 5.87
CA SER A 73 -22.16 18.59 6.64
C SER A 73 -22.44 17.11 6.89
N VAL A 74 -21.69 16.19 6.27
CA VAL A 74 -21.89 14.73 6.40
C VAL A 74 -21.15 14.24 7.65
N PRO A 75 -21.80 13.51 8.57
CA PRO A 75 -21.16 12.96 9.75
C PRO A 75 -20.09 11.92 9.34
N GLY A 76 -18.94 11.98 9.97
CA GLY A 76 -17.83 11.08 9.73
C GLY A 76 -16.77 11.63 8.76
N VAL A 77 -16.96 12.79 8.17
CA VAL A 77 -15.93 13.51 7.41
C VAL A 77 -14.92 14.10 8.39
N ASP A 78 -13.64 13.82 8.19
CA ASP A 78 -12.52 14.33 8.97
C ASP A 78 -11.90 15.56 8.30
N SER A 79 -11.50 15.41 7.03
CA SER A 79 -10.94 16.51 6.26
C SER A 79 -11.35 16.45 4.80
N VAL A 80 -11.29 17.58 4.13
CA VAL A 80 -11.64 17.74 2.71
C VAL A 80 -10.52 18.51 2.02
N THR A 81 -9.92 17.90 1.00
CA THR A 81 -8.97 18.55 0.10
C THR A 81 -9.60 18.67 -1.27
N SER A 82 -9.66 19.85 -1.82
CA SER A 82 -10.22 20.06 -3.16
C SER A 82 -9.21 20.68 -4.10
N SER A 83 -9.35 20.38 -5.37
CA SER A 83 -8.57 20.92 -6.48
C SER A 83 -9.51 21.41 -7.56
N SER A 84 -9.42 22.67 -7.91
CA SER A 84 -10.17 23.29 -8.97
C SER A 84 -9.22 23.59 -10.13
N ALA A 85 -9.39 22.89 -11.24
CA ALA A 85 -8.63 23.06 -12.47
C ALA A 85 -9.58 23.42 -13.63
N ASP A 86 -9.04 23.63 -14.82
CA ASP A 86 -9.88 23.92 -15.98
C ASP A 86 -10.89 22.81 -16.22
N SER A 87 -12.17 23.16 -16.26
CA SER A 87 -13.31 22.26 -16.52
C SER A 87 -13.61 21.20 -15.48
N ILE A 88 -12.84 21.05 -14.41
CA ILE A 88 -13.03 19.98 -13.43
C ILE A 88 -12.80 20.44 -11.98
N SER A 89 -13.69 19.99 -11.10
CA SER A 89 -13.50 20.02 -9.64
C SER A 89 -13.23 18.61 -9.14
N THR A 90 -12.12 18.40 -8.47
CA THR A 90 -11.75 17.12 -7.81
C THR A 90 -11.71 17.36 -6.32
N ILE A 91 -12.46 16.59 -5.55
CA ILE A 91 -12.51 16.71 -4.09
C ILE A 91 -12.20 15.38 -3.46
N GLN A 92 -11.14 15.34 -2.68
CA GLN A 92 -10.78 14.21 -1.83
C GLN A 92 -11.39 14.39 -0.44
N ILE A 93 -12.10 13.40 0.01
CA ILE A 93 -12.74 13.36 1.32
C ILE A 93 -12.03 12.32 2.15
N MET A 94 -11.52 12.72 3.31
CA MET A 94 -11.04 11.80 4.33
C MET A 94 -12.11 11.61 5.39
N TYR A 95 -12.39 10.38 5.76
CA TYR A 95 -13.33 10.06 6.82
C TYR A 95 -12.60 9.67 8.11
N VAL A 96 -13.26 9.87 9.22
CA VAL A 96 -12.82 9.33 10.51
C VAL A 96 -12.72 7.80 10.42
N GLU A 97 -11.70 7.21 11.04
CA GLU A 97 -11.52 5.75 11.08
C GLU A 97 -12.81 5.00 11.48
N ASN A 98 -13.00 3.84 10.89
CA ASN A 98 -14.19 2.99 11.05
C ASN A 98 -15.51 3.62 10.54
N THR A 99 -15.46 4.68 9.73
CA THR A 99 -16.63 5.16 8.99
C THR A 99 -16.95 4.18 7.87
N ASP A 100 -18.22 3.76 7.78
CA ASP A 100 -18.71 2.99 6.64
C ASP A 100 -18.80 3.91 5.42
N VAL A 101 -17.85 3.73 4.48
CA VAL A 101 -17.67 4.59 3.30
C VAL A 101 -18.88 4.51 2.36
N ASP A 102 -19.54 3.35 2.26
CA ASP A 102 -20.71 3.16 1.41
C ASP A 102 -21.93 3.90 1.96
N ILE A 103 -22.13 3.88 3.27
CA ILE A 103 -23.17 4.66 3.94
C ILE A 103 -22.85 6.15 3.79
N ALA A 104 -21.60 6.56 3.94
CA ALA A 104 -21.19 7.94 3.76
C ALA A 104 -21.42 8.41 2.30
N ALA A 105 -21.05 7.60 1.30
CA ALA A 105 -21.31 7.89 -0.12
C ALA A 105 -22.80 8.04 -0.43
N THR A 106 -23.66 7.23 0.19
CA THR A 106 -25.11 7.36 0.05
C THR A 106 -25.62 8.69 0.60
N LYS A 107 -25.13 9.12 1.77
CA LYS A 107 -25.47 10.43 2.36
C LYS A 107 -24.94 11.60 1.52
N LEU A 108 -23.75 11.44 0.93
CA LEU A 108 -23.19 12.44 0.01
C LEU A 108 -24.09 12.62 -1.22
N ARG A 109 -24.57 11.53 -1.85
CA ARG A 109 -25.49 11.59 -2.98
C ARG A 109 -26.77 12.34 -2.62
N GLU A 110 -27.38 12.02 -1.45
CA GLU A 110 -28.56 12.74 -0.94
C GLU A 110 -28.31 14.25 -0.78
N LYS A 111 -27.11 14.63 -0.32
CA LYS A 111 -26.74 16.05 -0.20
C LYS A 111 -26.50 16.71 -1.55
N PHE A 112 -25.87 16.02 -2.47
CA PHE A 112 -25.62 16.54 -3.82
C PHE A 112 -26.91 16.72 -4.64
N ASP A 113 -27.85 15.79 -4.52
CA ASP A 113 -29.16 15.91 -5.14
C ASP A 113 -29.97 17.14 -4.67
N ALA A 114 -29.67 17.63 -3.47
CA ALA A 114 -30.26 18.84 -2.90
C ALA A 114 -29.56 20.14 -3.31
N LEU A 115 -28.38 20.06 -3.96
CA LEU A 115 -27.61 21.21 -4.42
C LEU A 115 -28.14 21.71 -5.78
N SER A 116 -28.12 23.04 -5.94
CA SER A 116 -28.38 23.67 -7.24
C SER A 116 -27.04 24.10 -7.83
N LEU A 117 -26.45 23.27 -8.65
CA LEU A 117 -25.24 23.60 -9.43
C LEU A 117 -25.63 24.39 -10.69
N PRO A 118 -24.69 25.09 -11.34
CA PRO A 118 -24.93 25.83 -12.58
C PRO A 118 -25.44 24.95 -13.71
N ASP A 119 -26.27 25.51 -14.60
CA ASP A 119 -26.71 24.84 -15.82
C ASP A 119 -25.46 24.48 -16.69
N GLY A 120 -25.42 23.23 -17.14
CA GLY A 120 -24.28 22.70 -17.91
C GLY A 120 -23.14 22.09 -17.04
N CYS A 121 -23.29 22.13 -15.72
CA CYS A 121 -22.44 21.35 -14.82
C CYS A 121 -22.90 19.89 -14.81
N GLY A 122 -21.96 18.96 -14.89
CA GLY A 122 -22.22 17.53 -14.75
C GLY A 122 -22.66 17.17 -13.32
N SER A 123 -23.31 16.04 -13.17
CA SER A 123 -23.60 15.49 -11.83
C SER A 123 -22.31 15.08 -11.12
N PRO A 124 -22.16 15.37 -9.82
CA PRO A 124 -20.98 14.92 -9.06
C PRO A 124 -20.89 13.39 -9.02
N VAL A 125 -19.74 12.85 -9.38
CA VAL A 125 -19.45 11.40 -9.37
C VAL A 125 -18.63 11.09 -8.13
N ILE A 126 -19.08 10.13 -7.33
CA ILE A 126 -18.40 9.69 -6.10
C ILE A 126 -17.69 8.37 -6.39
N LEU A 127 -16.38 8.34 -6.16
CA LEU A 127 -15.55 7.14 -6.25
C LEU A 127 -14.95 6.84 -4.87
N ASN A 128 -15.34 5.72 -4.29
CA ASN A 128 -14.70 5.21 -3.06
C ASN A 128 -13.31 4.68 -3.39
N ILE A 129 -12.34 4.95 -2.54
CA ILE A 129 -10.96 4.48 -2.73
C ILE A 129 -10.79 3.12 -2.06
N ASN A 130 -10.39 2.14 -2.86
CA ASN A 130 -9.86 0.89 -2.37
C ASN A 130 -8.46 0.71 -2.97
N VAL A 131 -7.42 0.81 -2.15
CA VAL A 131 -6.03 0.75 -2.60
C VAL A 131 -5.74 -0.54 -3.36
N SER A 132 -6.36 -1.64 -2.94
CA SER A 132 -6.20 -2.95 -3.61
C SER A 132 -6.87 -3.02 -5.00
N GLU A 133 -7.78 -2.10 -5.33
CA GLU A 133 -8.47 -2.01 -6.62
C GLU A 133 -7.82 -0.99 -7.57
N MET A 134 -6.99 -0.09 -7.04
CA MET A 134 -6.27 0.90 -7.85
C MET A 134 -5.14 0.26 -8.68
N MET A 135 -4.58 -0.86 -8.21
CA MET A 135 -3.57 -1.58 -8.99
C MET A 135 -4.25 -2.47 -10.03
N PRO A 136 -3.87 -2.36 -11.33
CA PRO A 136 -4.42 -3.25 -12.34
C PRO A 136 -3.95 -4.69 -12.12
N SER A 137 -4.82 -5.67 -12.37
CA SER A 137 -4.42 -7.09 -12.37
C SER A 137 -3.57 -7.44 -13.59
N ALA A 138 -3.80 -6.74 -14.70
CA ALA A 138 -2.97 -6.81 -15.90
C ALA A 138 -3.08 -5.52 -16.70
N ILE A 139 -2.00 -5.18 -17.40
CA ILE A 139 -1.97 -4.13 -18.42
C ILE A 139 -1.74 -4.82 -19.76
N VAL A 140 -2.66 -4.63 -20.70
CA VAL A 140 -2.60 -5.22 -22.06
C VAL A 140 -2.47 -4.10 -23.07
N GLY A 141 -1.44 -4.13 -23.90
CA GLY A 141 -1.27 -3.23 -25.04
C GLY A 141 -1.74 -3.92 -26.32
N LEU A 142 -2.61 -3.28 -27.08
CA LEU A 142 -2.92 -3.64 -28.47
C LEU A 142 -2.08 -2.76 -29.39
N LEU A 143 -1.35 -3.36 -30.29
CA LEU A 143 -0.31 -2.70 -31.10
C LEU A 143 -0.71 -2.64 -32.58
N GLY A 144 -0.48 -1.50 -33.22
CA GLY A 144 -0.72 -1.30 -34.65
C GLY A 144 -0.85 0.16 -35.04
N ASP A 145 -0.78 0.42 -36.35
CA ASP A 145 -0.76 1.78 -36.91
C ASP A 145 -2.16 2.41 -37.07
N ASP A 146 -3.22 1.60 -37.26
CA ASP A 146 -4.60 2.10 -37.36
C ASP A 146 -5.26 2.13 -35.97
N LEU A 147 -5.03 3.22 -35.25
CA LEU A 147 -5.56 3.40 -33.88
C LEU A 147 -7.09 3.40 -33.82
N ALA A 148 -7.76 3.85 -34.87
CA ALA A 148 -9.23 3.81 -34.89
C ALA A 148 -9.79 2.38 -35.05
N ALA A 149 -9.10 1.55 -35.86
CA ALA A 149 -9.43 0.13 -35.95
C ALA A 149 -9.10 -0.61 -34.64
N LEU A 150 -7.95 -0.28 -34.00
CA LEU A 150 -7.56 -0.83 -32.70
C LEU A 150 -8.54 -0.44 -31.60
N GLN A 151 -8.99 0.83 -31.54
CA GLN A 151 -10.00 1.29 -30.57
C GLN A 151 -11.28 0.47 -30.71
N GLN A 152 -11.71 0.29 -31.93
CA GLN A 152 -12.89 -0.50 -32.23
C GLN A 152 -12.72 -1.99 -31.84
N GLN A 153 -11.54 -2.54 -32.05
CA GLN A 153 -11.19 -3.91 -31.65
C GLN A 153 -11.11 -4.03 -30.12
N ALA A 154 -10.51 -3.04 -29.44
CA ALA A 154 -10.45 -2.95 -28.00
C ALA A 154 -11.83 -2.95 -27.36
N GLU A 155 -12.72 -2.03 -27.79
CA GLU A 155 -14.02 -1.83 -27.19
C GLU A 155 -15.06 -2.91 -27.53
N ASN A 156 -15.03 -3.44 -28.75
CA ASN A 156 -16.09 -4.36 -29.21
C ASN A 156 -15.72 -5.84 -29.07
N VAL A 157 -14.42 -6.16 -28.98
CA VAL A 157 -13.94 -7.54 -28.99
C VAL A 157 -13.17 -7.85 -27.71
N VAL A 158 -12.11 -7.09 -27.41
CA VAL A 158 -11.17 -7.42 -26.36
C VAL A 158 -11.75 -7.08 -24.98
N ALA A 159 -12.14 -5.83 -24.73
CA ALA A 159 -12.66 -5.41 -23.43
C ALA A 159 -13.88 -6.22 -22.99
N PRO A 160 -14.93 -6.46 -23.84
CA PRO A 160 -16.07 -7.29 -23.46
C PRO A 160 -15.70 -8.77 -23.25
N ALA A 161 -14.64 -9.28 -23.89
CA ALA A 161 -14.17 -10.62 -23.65
C ALA A 161 -13.46 -10.74 -22.30
N LEU A 162 -12.65 -9.75 -21.93
CA LEU A 162 -11.96 -9.67 -20.64
C LEU A 162 -12.93 -9.41 -19.49
N GLU A 163 -13.95 -8.55 -19.67
CA GLU A 163 -14.97 -8.26 -18.66
C GLU A 163 -15.86 -9.47 -18.31
N ARG A 164 -15.98 -10.45 -19.21
CA ARG A 164 -16.70 -11.71 -18.94
C ARG A 164 -15.93 -12.67 -18.04
N ILE A 165 -14.64 -12.43 -17.80
CA ILE A 165 -13.82 -13.25 -16.94
C ILE A 165 -14.30 -13.10 -15.50
N ASP A 166 -14.52 -14.21 -14.82
CA ASP A 166 -14.88 -14.16 -13.41
C ASP A 166 -13.74 -13.56 -12.57
N GLY A 167 -14.07 -12.51 -11.82
CA GLY A 167 -13.11 -11.75 -11.03
C GLY A 167 -12.72 -10.40 -11.64
N VAL A 168 -12.96 -10.13 -12.92
CA VAL A 168 -12.75 -8.81 -13.54
C VAL A 168 -13.91 -7.88 -13.16
N ALA A 169 -13.59 -6.66 -12.74
CA ALA A 169 -14.54 -5.59 -12.45
C ALA A 169 -14.79 -4.70 -13.66
N SER A 170 -13.72 -4.24 -14.30
CA SER A 170 -13.77 -3.33 -15.43
C SER A 170 -12.49 -3.42 -16.26
N VAL A 171 -12.61 -3.00 -17.52
CA VAL A 171 -11.48 -2.83 -18.43
C VAL A 171 -11.52 -1.39 -18.93
N SER A 172 -10.54 -0.58 -18.58
CA SER A 172 -10.39 0.77 -19.09
C SER A 172 -9.49 0.79 -20.32
N VAL A 173 -9.88 1.57 -21.33
CA VAL A 173 -9.20 1.68 -22.62
C VAL A 173 -8.64 3.10 -22.74
N SER A 174 -7.34 3.24 -23.06
CA SER A 174 -6.66 4.53 -23.21
C SER A 174 -5.73 4.53 -24.42
N GLY A 175 -5.53 5.72 -25.05
CA GLY A 175 -4.56 5.91 -26.15
C GLY A 175 -5.15 5.75 -27.56
N GLY A 176 -6.42 5.43 -27.68
CA GLY A 176 -7.09 5.31 -28.98
C GLY A 176 -7.71 6.62 -29.49
N VAL A 177 -8.36 6.51 -30.63
CA VAL A 177 -9.14 7.59 -31.26
C VAL A 177 -10.49 7.06 -31.68
N GLU A 178 -11.53 7.86 -31.43
CA GLU A 178 -12.87 7.52 -31.88
C GLU A 178 -13.15 8.08 -33.28
N ARG A 179 -13.98 7.39 -34.04
CA ARG A 179 -14.47 7.93 -35.30
C ARG A 179 -15.75 8.72 -35.02
N GLN A 180 -15.83 9.93 -35.60
CA GLN A 180 -16.99 10.82 -35.48
C GLN A 180 -17.39 11.42 -36.82
N ILE A 181 -18.63 11.85 -36.95
CA ILE A 181 -19.05 12.70 -38.08
C ILE A 181 -18.80 14.14 -37.65
N THR A 182 -17.84 14.79 -38.26
CA THR A 182 -17.56 16.21 -38.02
C THR A 182 -18.31 17.07 -39.02
N VAL A 183 -19.14 17.98 -38.52
CA VAL A 183 -19.84 19.00 -39.28
C VAL A 183 -19.13 20.33 -39.07
N THR A 184 -18.18 20.65 -39.95
CA THR A 184 -17.40 21.88 -39.89
C THR A 184 -18.12 22.99 -40.64
N LEU A 185 -18.62 23.97 -39.91
CA LEU A 185 -19.42 25.06 -40.48
C LEU A 185 -18.53 26.07 -41.22
N ASP A 186 -18.86 26.39 -42.50
CA ASP A 186 -18.24 27.49 -43.26
C ASP A 186 -18.78 28.83 -42.73
N ALA A 187 -17.97 29.56 -41.96
CA ALA A 187 -18.38 30.80 -41.31
C ALA A 187 -18.95 31.83 -42.26
N GLN A 188 -18.44 31.97 -43.50
CA GLN A 188 -18.90 32.96 -44.48
C GLN A 188 -20.27 32.57 -45.06
N ARG A 189 -20.44 31.31 -45.43
CA ARG A 189 -21.69 30.77 -45.97
C ARG A 189 -22.81 30.78 -44.92
N ALA A 190 -22.47 30.27 -43.71
CA ALA A 190 -23.40 30.24 -42.58
C ALA A 190 -23.89 31.66 -42.20
N ALA A 191 -22.98 32.65 -42.14
CA ALA A 191 -23.34 34.04 -41.87
C ALA A 191 -24.22 34.63 -42.96
N GLY A 192 -23.98 34.27 -44.24
CA GLY A 192 -24.84 34.69 -45.36
C GLY A 192 -26.30 34.19 -45.26
N TYR A 193 -26.52 33.08 -44.63
CA TYR A 193 -27.85 32.51 -44.40
C TYR A 193 -28.38 32.77 -42.98
N GLY A 194 -27.61 33.42 -42.10
CA GLY A 194 -27.99 33.69 -40.71
C GLY A 194 -28.01 32.42 -39.83
N LEU A 195 -27.21 31.43 -40.18
CA LEU A 195 -27.15 30.13 -39.46
C LEU A 195 -26.03 30.17 -38.38
N SER A 196 -26.32 29.56 -37.23
CA SER A 196 -25.36 29.35 -36.16
C SER A 196 -25.11 27.89 -35.89
N THR A 197 -23.97 27.55 -35.29
CA THR A 197 -23.66 26.18 -34.84
C THR A 197 -24.77 25.65 -33.94
N SER A 198 -25.24 26.45 -32.98
CA SER A 198 -26.32 26.04 -32.05
C SER A 198 -27.65 25.74 -32.77
N TYR A 199 -27.99 26.51 -33.78
CA TYR A 199 -29.19 26.24 -34.56
C TYR A 199 -29.09 24.95 -35.36
N ILE A 200 -27.94 24.72 -36.01
CA ILE A 200 -27.67 23.46 -36.73
C ILE A 200 -27.71 22.26 -35.77
N THR A 201 -27.11 22.39 -34.57
CA THR A 201 -27.15 21.35 -33.51
C THR A 201 -28.59 20.99 -33.16
N GLN A 202 -29.45 22.00 -32.93
CA GLN A 202 -30.89 21.78 -32.65
C GLN A 202 -31.63 21.09 -33.80
N ILE A 203 -31.33 21.44 -35.06
CA ILE A 203 -31.96 20.79 -36.21
C ILE A 203 -31.52 19.34 -36.32
N LEU A 204 -30.20 19.05 -36.16
CA LEU A 204 -29.68 17.69 -36.18
C LEU A 204 -30.29 16.82 -35.09
N GLN A 205 -30.47 17.35 -33.87
CA GLN A 205 -31.17 16.68 -32.78
C GLN A 205 -32.64 16.39 -33.10
N ALA A 206 -33.31 17.32 -33.78
CA ALA A 206 -34.72 17.18 -34.13
C ALA A 206 -34.95 16.22 -35.31
N GLU A 207 -34.02 16.13 -36.24
CA GLU A 207 -34.13 15.30 -37.45
C GLU A 207 -33.63 13.85 -37.24
N ASN A 208 -32.88 13.57 -36.16
CA ASN A 208 -32.40 12.22 -35.81
C ASN A 208 -33.12 11.71 -34.57
N LEU A 209 -34.26 11.06 -34.76
CA LEU A 209 -35.06 10.59 -33.63
C LEU A 209 -35.74 9.26 -33.91
N LEU A 210 -35.90 8.48 -32.88
CA LEU A 210 -36.77 7.30 -32.81
C LEU A 210 -37.81 7.59 -31.71
N TYR A 211 -39.07 7.86 -32.14
CA TYR A 211 -40.12 8.31 -31.22
C TYR A 211 -41.28 7.33 -31.15
N PRO A 212 -41.60 6.73 -29.99
CA PRO A 212 -42.77 5.89 -29.85
C PRO A 212 -44.02 6.77 -29.90
N ALA A 213 -44.81 6.64 -30.97
CA ALA A 213 -45.96 7.49 -31.26
C ALA A 213 -47.30 6.97 -30.66
N GLY A 214 -47.27 5.79 -30.02
CA GLY A 214 -48.44 5.21 -29.38
C GLY A 214 -48.89 3.89 -29.98
N GLU A 215 -50.18 3.66 -30.05
CA GLU A 215 -50.73 2.37 -30.46
C GLU A 215 -51.93 2.56 -31.41
N VAL A 216 -52.04 1.66 -32.37
CA VAL A 216 -53.16 1.60 -33.30
C VAL A 216 -53.76 0.20 -33.30
N TYR A 217 -55.08 0.11 -33.47
CA TYR A 217 -55.77 -1.18 -33.60
C TYR A 217 -55.99 -1.52 -35.07
N ASN A 218 -55.49 -2.67 -35.51
CA ASN A 218 -55.83 -3.25 -36.81
C ASN A 218 -56.71 -4.50 -36.58
N GLY A 219 -58.02 -4.29 -36.60
CA GLY A 219 -59.00 -5.31 -36.21
C GLY A 219 -58.89 -5.67 -34.73
N SER A 220 -58.50 -6.90 -34.42
CA SER A 220 -58.26 -7.38 -33.03
C SER A 220 -56.81 -7.28 -32.56
N GLN A 221 -55.90 -6.84 -33.43
CA GLN A 221 -54.46 -6.74 -33.09
C GLN A 221 -54.14 -5.30 -32.70
N LYS A 222 -53.45 -5.18 -31.57
CA LYS A 222 -52.84 -3.96 -31.06
C LYS A 222 -51.45 -3.85 -31.62
N LEU A 223 -51.18 -2.80 -32.37
CA LEU A 223 -49.87 -2.54 -32.99
C LEU A 223 -49.28 -1.28 -32.36
N SER A 224 -47.99 -1.35 -31.92
CA SER A 224 -47.28 -0.15 -31.56
C SER A 224 -46.83 0.64 -32.79
N VAL A 225 -46.96 1.96 -32.68
CA VAL A 225 -46.53 2.89 -33.72
C VAL A 225 -45.26 3.58 -33.27
N THR A 226 -44.26 3.51 -34.09
CA THR A 226 -42.97 4.20 -33.87
C THR A 226 -42.70 5.10 -35.07
N THR A 227 -42.35 6.34 -34.83
CA THR A 227 -41.80 7.23 -35.85
C THR A 227 -40.28 7.04 -35.86
N ASP A 228 -39.77 6.60 -36.99
CA ASP A 228 -38.36 6.37 -37.19
C ASP A 228 -37.84 7.40 -38.21
N ALA A 229 -36.93 8.23 -37.76
CA ALA A 229 -36.23 9.23 -38.55
C ALA A 229 -34.71 9.15 -38.25
N GLN A 230 -34.22 7.96 -37.88
CA GLN A 230 -32.79 7.76 -37.57
C GLN A 230 -31.91 7.93 -38.81
N LEU A 231 -30.85 8.69 -38.64
CA LEU A 231 -29.80 8.85 -39.65
C LEU A 231 -28.85 7.64 -39.57
N SER A 232 -28.40 7.18 -40.71
CA SER A 232 -27.55 5.97 -40.81
C SER A 232 -26.30 6.15 -41.65
N THR A 233 -26.16 7.26 -42.35
CA THR A 233 -25.01 7.54 -43.21
C THR A 233 -24.57 9.01 -43.16
N VAL A 234 -23.30 9.25 -43.48
CA VAL A 234 -22.71 10.60 -43.58
C VAL A 234 -23.43 11.43 -44.65
N ASP A 235 -23.83 10.79 -45.75
CA ASP A 235 -24.54 11.46 -46.84
C ASP A 235 -25.97 11.89 -46.41
N GLU A 236 -26.66 11.13 -45.54
CA GLU A 236 -27.95 11.53 -44.98
C GLU A 236 -27.78 12.76 -44.09
N VAL A 237 -26.74 12.82 -43.24
CA VAL A 237 -26.41 14.00 -42.41
C VAL A 237 -26.15 15.21 -43.32
N ALA A 238 -25.32 15.06 -44.37
CA ALA A 238 -25.03 16.14 -45.31
C ALA A 238 -26.22 16.66 -46.11
N ASN A 239 -27.21 15.81 -46.34
CA ASN A 239 -28.42 16.15 -47.11
C ASN A 239 -29.59 16.67 -46.27
N ILE A 240 -29.44 16.85 -44.96
CA ILE A 240 -30.45 17.44 -44.10
C ILE A 240 -30.78 18.84 -44.59
N ASN A 241 -32.08 19.14 -44.69
CA ASN A 241 -32.59 20.45 -45.08
C ASN A 241 -32.75 21.35 -43.84
N ILE A 242 -31.99 22.43 -43.80
CA ILE A 242 -32.04 23.40 -42.71
C ILE A 242 -33.05 24.50 -43.08
N PRO A 243 -34.16 24.71 -42.32
CA PRO A 243 -35.10 25.81 -42.55
C PRO A 243 -34.42 27.16 -42.28
N LEU A 244 -34.63 28.09 -43.20
CA LEU A 244 -34.08 29.46 -43.05
C LEU A 244 -35.13 30.38 -42.43
N GLN A 245 -34.73 31.28 -41.55
CA GLN A 245 -35.64 32.26 -40.92
C GLN A 245 -36.23 33.24 -41.96
N THR A 246 -35.58 33.44 -43.09
CA THR A 246 -36.04 34.26 -44.23
C THR A 246 -37.01 33.51 -45.15
N GLY A 247 -37.32 32.24 -44.89
CA GLY A 247 -38.10 31.34 -45.72
C GLY A 247 -37.25 30.58 -46.73
N GLY A 248 -37.67 29.32 -47.01
CA GLY A 248 -36.91 28.37 -47.82
C GLY A 248 -36.03 27.43 -46.97
N THR A 249 -35.26 26.57 -47.65
CA THR A 249 -34.37 25.59 -47.02
C THR A 249 -33.01 25.58 -47.69
N VAL A 250 -31.96 25.26 -46.98
CA VAL A 250 -30.62 25.04 -47.53
C VAL A 250 -30.13 23.67 -47.04
N ARG A 251 -29.40 22.95 -47.85
CA ARG A 251 -28.81 21.66 -47.39
C ARG A 251 -27.59 21.90 -46.49
N LEU A 252 -27.43 21.06 -45.47
CA LEU A 252 -26.31 21.17 -44.54
C LEU A 252 -24.94 21.14 -45.28
N GLY A 253 -24.77 20.26 -46.24
CA GLY A 253 -23.52 20.16 -47.06
C GLY A 253 -23.24 21.36 -47.96
N GLU A 254 -24.19 22.32 -48.14
CA GLU A 254 -23.95 23.60 -48.85
C GLU A 254 -23.33 24.68 -47.93
N VAL A 255 -23.52 24.53 -46.59
CA VAL A 255 -23.07 25.51 -45.57
C VAL A 255 -22.03 24.93 -44.58
N ALA A 256 -21.83 23.62 -44.61
CA ALA A 256 -20.83 22.92 -43.81
C ALA A 256 -20.11 21.81 -44.58
N ASN A 257 -18.93 21.50 -44.19
CA ASN A 257 -18.21 20.28 -44.61
C ASN A 257 -18.60 19.16 -43.63
N VAL A 258 -19.20 18.09 -44.18
CA VAL A 258 -19.59 16.92 -43.39
C VAL A 258 -18.63 15.79 -43.77
N ALA A 259 -17.80 15.39 -42.84
CA ALA A 259 -16.77 14.37 -43.05
C ALA A 259 -16.78 13.33 -41.92
N PHE A 260 -16.41 12.11 -42.26
CA PHE A 260 -16.17 11.05 -41.30
C PHE A 260 -14.69 11.05 -40.93
N GLU A 261 -14.37 11.55 -39.74
CA GLU A 261 -13.01 11.81 -39.30
C GLU A 261 -12.76 11.14 -37.94
N THR A 262 -11.51 11.07 -37.52
CA THR A 262 -11.15 10.70 -36.16
C THR A 262 -11.29 11.91 -35.24
N SER A 263 -11.71 11.67 -33.98
CA SER A 263 -11.67 12.68 -32.92
C SER A 263 -10.25 13.21 -32.70
N ASP A 264 -10.14 14.39 -32.12
CA ASP A 264 -8.87 14.86 -31.59
C ASP A 264 -8.35 13.86 -30.53
N ARG A 265 -7.04 13.71 -30.41
CA ARG A 265 -6.46 12.76 -29.47
C ARG A 265 -6.45 13.34 -28.08
N ASP A 266 -7.14 12.69 -27.15
CA ASP A 266 -7.09 13.03 -25.74
C ASP A 266 -5.93 12.33 -25.03
N ALA A 267 -5.52 11.16 -25.49
CA ALA A 267 -4.41 10.39 -24.98
C ALA A 267 -3.61 9.72 -26.11
N ILE A 268 -2.30 9.53 -25.90
CA ILE A 268 -1.41 8.78 -26.81
C ILE A 268 -0.69 7.73 -25.98
N ALA A 269 -0.68 6.50 -26.47
CA ALA A 269 0.04 5.40 -25.85
C ALA A 269 0.92 4.69 -26.88
N ALA A 270 2.08 4.22 -26.43
CA ALA A 270 2.94 3.35 -27.24
C ALA A 270 3.71 2.38 -26.35
N MET A 271 4.18 1.32 -26.95
CA MET A 271 4.90 0.25 -26.27
C MET A 271 6.06 -0.20 -27.16
N ASP A 272 7.28 -0.19 -26.62
CA ASP A 272 8.51 -0.52 -27.35
C ASP A 272 8.60 0.19 -28.72
N GLY A 273 8.27 1.49 -28.75
CA GLY A 273 8.25 2.34 -29.96
C GLY A 273 7.10 2.08 -30.93
N THR A 274 6.21 1.13 -30.65
CA THR A 274 5.03 0.84 -31.48
C THR A 274 3.80 1.54 -30.92
N PRO A 275 3.09 2.38 -31.72
CA PRO A 275 1.84 2.96 -31.29
C PRO A 275 0.81 1.89 -30.92
N GLY A 276 -0.01 2.18 -29.93
CA GLY A 276 -1.00 1.21 -29.49
C GLY A 276 -2.04 1.78 -28.56
N ILE A 277 -2.89 0.91 -28.07
CA ILE A 277 -3.93 1.19 -27.09
C ILE A 277 -3.66 0.36 -25.84
N ILE A 278 -3.72 0.99 -24.67
CA ILE A 278 -3.52 0.34 -23.40
C ILE A 278 -4.87 0.02 -22.77
N LEU A 279 -5.05 -1.25 -22.41
CA LEU A 279 -6.18 -1.73 -21.61
C LEU A 279 -5.69 -2.05 -20.20
N GLN A 280 -6.26 -1.39 -19.21
CA GLN A 280 -6.02 -1.70 -17.81
C GLN A 280 -7.17 -2.55 -17.28
N VAL A 281 -6.85 -3.76 -16.81
CA VAL A 281 -7.83 -4.71 -16.29
C VAL A 281 -7.81 -4.65 -14.76
N SER A 282 -8.92 -4.20 -14.19
CA SER A 282 -9.10 -4.11 -12.73
C SER A 282 -9.93 -5.29 -12.22
N LYS A 283 -9.53 -5.84 -11.07
CA LYS A 283 -10.27 -6.94 -10.43
C LYS A 283 -11.46 -6.44 -9.61
N ARG A 284 -12.43 -7.31 -9.40
CA ARG A 284 -13.52 -7.11 -8.46
C ARG A 284 -13.01 -7.24 -7.03
N SER A 285 -13.55 -6.43 -6.11
CA SER A 285 -13.26 -6.57 -4.67
C SER A 285 -13.50 -8.01 -4.21
N GLY A 286 -12.55 -8.56 -3.44
CA GLY A 286 -12.59 -9.92 -2.95
C GLY A 286 -12.30 -11.02 -3.99
N ALA A 287 -11.97 -10.68 -5.25
CA ALA A 287 -11.56 -11.68 -6.24
C ALA A 287 -10.10 -12.13 -6.04
N ASN A 288 -9.80 -13.35 -6.45
CA ASN A 288 -8.44 -13.89 -6.43
C ASN A 288 -7.61 -13.29 -7.57
N GLU A 289 -6.64 -12.45 -7.23
CA GLU A 289 -5.85 -11.66 -8.17
C GLU A 289 -5.04 -12.53 -9.14
N VAL A 290 -4.40 -13.58 -8.63
CA VAL A 290 -3.60 -14.51 -9.46
C VAL A 290 -4.47 -15.19 -10.50
N LYS A 291 -5.62 -15.77 -10.08
CA LYS A 291 -6.53 -16.45 -11.00
C LYS A 291 -7.12 -15.51 -12.04
N THR A 292 -7.46 -14.27 -11.63
CA THR A 292 -7.98 -13.26 -12.54
C THR A 292 -6.94 -12.85 -13.57
N ALA A 293 -5.71 -12.55 -13.15
CA ALA A 293 -4.63 -12.16 -14.04
C ALA A 293 -4.24 -13.30 -15.01
N GLU A 294 -4.10 -14.53 -14.53
CA GLU A 294 -3.83 -15.70 -15.38
C GLU A 294 -4.95 -15.96 -16.40
N ALA A 295 -6.22 -15.75 -15.99
CA ALA A 295 -7.35 -15.89 -16.90
C ALA A 295 -7.37 -14.79 -17.98
N VAL A 296 -6.92 -13.57 -17.65
CA VAL A 296 -6.74 -12.48 -18.62
C VAL A 296 -5.68 -12.86 -19.67
N VAL A 297 -4.51 -13.34 -19.24
CA VAL A 297 -3.44 -13.79 -20.13
C VAL A 297 -3.94 -14.91 -21.06
N ALA A 298 -4.60 -15.94 -20.50
CA ALA A 298 -5.15 -17.05 -21.29
C ALA A 298 -6.23 -16.58 -22.29
N ALA A 299 -7.07 -15.61 -21.90
CA ALA A 299 -8.09 -15.05 -22.78
C ALA A 299 -7.45 -14.26 -23.95
N MET A 300 -6.38 -13.51 -23.71
CA MET A 300 -5.66 -12.82 -24.76
C MET A 300 -4.98 -13.77 -25.73
N GLU A 301 -4.39 -14.85 -25.25
CA GLU A 301 -3.83 -15.92 -26.10
C GLU A 301 -4.93 -16.56 -26.98
N GLU A 302 -6.10 -16.85 -26.38
CA GLU A 302 -7.24 -17.42 -27.11
C GLU A 302 -7.79 -16.46 -28.18
N LEU A 303 -7.90 -15.16 -27.87
CA LEU A 303 -8.35 -14.14 -28.78
C LEU A 303 -7.39 -14.00 -29.98
N ALA A 304 -6.09 -13.88 -29.72
CA ALA A 304 -5.06 -13.79 -30.76
C ALA A 304 -4.97 -15.06 -31.62
N ALA A 305 -5.18 -16.24 -31.04
CA ALA A 305 -5.26 -17.49 -31.79
C ALA A 305 -6.50 -17.58 -32.71
N LYS A 306 -7.62 -16.95 -32.30
CA LYS A 306 -8.85 -16.91 -33.12
C LYS A 306 -8.80 -15.85 -34.21
N ASP A 307 -8.22 -14.72 -33.91
CA ASP A 307 -8.06 -13.57 -34.81
C ASP A 307 -6.58 -13.18 -34.90
N GLY A 308 -5.92 -13.62 -35.94
CA GLY A 308 -4.51 -13.34 -36.17
C GLY A 308 -4.17 -11.87 -36.48
N SER A 309 -5.19 -10.97 -36.49
CA SER A 309 -4.99 -9.52 -36.61
C SER A 309 -4.74 -8.85 -35.25
N ILE A 310 -4.96 -9.56 -34.13
CA ILE A 310 -4.72 -9.03 -32.79
C ILE A 310 -3.23 -9.17 -32.48
N HIS A 311 -2.51 -8.05 -32.54
CA HIS A 311 -1.14 -7.93 -32.04
C HIS A 311 -1.17 -7.31 -30.67
N TYR A 312 -0.65 -7.99 -29.66
CA TYR A 312 -0.69 -7.54 -28.29
C TYR A 312 0.64 -7.78 -27.55
N ALA A 313 0.87 -7.01 -26.51
CA ALA A 313 1.88 -7.26 -25.49
C ALA A 313 1.27 -7.05 -24.10
N ILE A 314 1.79 -7.73 -23.10
CA ILE A 314 1.33 -7.62 -21.73
C ILE A 314 2.51 -7.19 -20.86
N PRO A 315 2.72 -5.87 -20.65
CA PRO A 315 3.89 -5.35 -19.94
C PRO A 315 3.80 -5.54 -18.43
N TYR A 316 2.61 -5.79 -17.90
CA TYR A 316 2.40 -6.01 -16.48
C TYR A 316 1.33 -7.06 -16.22
N VAL A 317 1.66 -8.04 -15.39
CA VAL A 317 0.75 -9.09 -14.91
C VAL A 317 0.97 -9.27 -13.41
N ALA A 318 -0.03 -8.95 -12.60
CA ALA A 318 0.08 -9.06 -11.14
C ALA A 318 0.40 -10.48 -10.65
N SER A 319 -0.08 -11.53 -11.37
CA SER A 319 0.19 -12.92 -10.99
C SER A 319 1.66 -13.30 -11.05
N GLU A 320 2.47 -12.69 -11.92
CA GLU A 320 3.92 -12.96 -11.97
C GLU A 320 4.59 -12.50 -10.68
N TYR A 321 4.30 -11.28 -10.23
CA TYR A 321 4.85 -10.72 -8.99
C TYR A 321 4.38 -11.50 -7.76
N ILE A 322 3.09 -11.85 -7.70
CA ILE A 322 2.51 -12.59 -6.58
C ILE A 322 3.08 -14.01 -6.53
N ASN A 323 3.19 -14.72 -7.66
CA ASN A 323 3.73 -16.07 -7.72
C ASN A 323 5.20 -16.09 -7.30
N VAL A 324 6.02 -15.16 -7.78
CA VAL A 324 7.43 -15.02 -7.34
C VAL A 324 7.50 -14.82 -5.83
N ALA A 325 6.62 -13.98 -5.26
CA ALA A 325 6.56 -13.72 -3.82
C ALA A 325 6.15 -14.97 -3.02
N VAL A 326 5.14 -15.70 -3.51
CA VAL A 326 4.65 -16.95 -2.88
C VAL A 326 5.72 -18.05 -2.93
N ASP A 327 6.35 -18.24 -4.08
CA ASP A 327 7.41 -19.25 -4.26
C ASP A 327 8.62 -18.93 -3.36
N ALA A 328 9.05 -17.68 -3.31
CA ALA A 328 10.10 -17.22 -2.43
C ALA A 328 9.78 -17.47 -0.95
N ALA A 329 8.55 -17.19 -0.53
CA ALA A 329 8.11 -17.46 0.84
C ALA A 329 8.09 -18.97 1.14
N LEU A 330 7.61 -19.79 0.22
CA LEU A 330 7.58 -21.25 0.36
C LEU A 330 9.00 -21.83 0.45
N GLU A 331 9.93 -21.38 -0.40
CA GLU A 331 11.34 -21.77 -0.31
C GLU A 331 11.96 -21.37 1.03
N GLY A 332 11.71 -20.16 1.51
CA GLY A 332 12.15 -19.69 2.82
C GLY A 332 11.58 -20.54 3.96
N ILE A 333 10.31 -20.88 3.92
CA ILE A 333 9.64 -21.77 4.88
C ILE A 333 10.28 -23.16 4.88
N ILE A 334 10.44 -23.77 3.70
CA ILE A 334 11.04 -25.12 3.56
C ILE A 334 12.47 -25.12 4.08
N LEU A 335 13.27 -24.14 3.68
CA LEU A 335 14.65 -23.99 4.13
C LEU A 335 14.71 -23.77 5.64
N GLY A 336 13.83 -22.95 6.21
CA GLY A 336 13.72 -22.73 7.66
C GLY A 336 13.40 -24.02 8.42
N VAL A 337 12.45 -24.82 7.92
CA VAL A 337 12.08 -26.13 8.50
C VAL A 337 13.27 -27.11 8.47
N VAL A 338 14.00 -27.15 7.34
CA VAL A 338 15.18 -28.03 7.19
C VAL A 338 16.31 -27.61 8.14
N LEU A 339 16.59 -26.30 8.20
CA LEU A 339 17.63 -25.78 9.11
C LEU A 339 17.25 -26.00 10.58
N ALA A 340 15.99 -25.80 10.95
CA ALA A 340 15.50 -26.09 12.29
C ALA A 340 15.67 -27.58 12.66
N ALA A 341 15.27 -28.48 11.75
CA ALA A 341 15.44 -29.92 11.95
C ALA A 341 16.93 -30.32 12.07
N LEU A 342 17.82 -29.68 11.31
CA LEU A 342 19.26 -29.87 11.37
C LEU A 342 19.84 -29.47 12.75
N VAL A 343 19.42 -28.32 13.29
CA VAL A 343 19.84 -27.86 14.63
C VAL A 343 19.41 -28.87 15.69
N VAL A 344 18.15 -29.30 15.65
CA VAL A 344 17.64 -30.29 16.60
C VAL A 344 18.42 -31.60 16.50
N TRP A 345 18.73 -32.06 15.28
CA TRP A 345 19.55 -33.24 15.07
C TRP A 345 20.96 -33.07 15.63
N LEU A 346 21.58 -31.90 15.41
CA LEU A 346 22.94 -31.60 15.92
C LEU A 346 23.03 -31.64 17.46
N PHE A 347 22.01 -31.08 18.13
CA PHE A 347 21.97 -31.04 19.60
C PHE A 347 21.54 -32.35 20.24
N LEU A 348 20.48 -33.01 19.71
CA LEU A 348 19.93 -34.21 20.29
C LEU A 348 20.63 -35.49 19.76
N ARG A 349 21.12 -35.43 18.50
CA ARG A 349 21.75 -36.59 17.80
C ARG A 349 20.88 -37.84 17.78
N ARG A 350 19.56 -37.68 17.60
CA ARG A 350 18.57 -38.75 17.62
C ARG A 350 17.51 -38.54 16.54
N GLY A 351 17.42 -39.52 15.63
CA GLY A 351 16.48 -39.44 14.49
C GLY A 351 15.02 -39.36 14.90
N GLY A 352 14.60 -40.06 15.96
CA GLY A 352 13.22 -40.03 16.45
C GLY A 352 12.80 -38.65 16.97
N ALA A 353 13.68 -37.95 17.67
CA ALA A 353 13.43 -36.59 18.14
C ALA A 353 13.35 -35.60 16.98
N THR A 354 14.26 -35.69 16.03
CA THR A 354 14.25 -34.84 14.82
C THR A 354 12.99 -35.08 13.98
N MET A 355 12.60 -36.34 13.80
CA MET A 355 11.39 -36.69 13.05
C MET A 355 10.11 -36.14 13.71
N THR A 356 10.04 -36.17 15.05
CA THR A 356 8.91 -35.60 15.79
C THR A 356 8.73 -34.11 15.47
N ILE A 357 9.82 -33.33 15.45
CA ILE A 357 9.78 -31.91 15.14
C ILE A 357 9.53 -31.70 13.65
N ALA A 358 10.20 -32.42 12.77
CA ALA A 358 10.03 -32.31 11.32
C ALA A 358 8.58 -32.58 10.85
N VAL A 359 7.82 -33.43 11.57
CA VAL A 359 6.40 -33.70 11.30
C VAL A 359 5.50 -32.65 11.96
N SER A 360 5.85 -32.14 13.13
CA SER A 360 5.00 -31.19 13.85
C SER A 360 4.90 -29.83 13.16
N MET A 361 5.97 -29.36 12.50
CA MET A 361 6.00 -28.06 11.84
C MET A 361 5.01 -27.96 10.66
N PRO A 362 5.03 -28.83 9.65
CA PRO A 362 4.06 -28.76 8.57
C PRO A 362 2.61 -28.85 9.04
N VAL A 363 2.34 -29.66 10.07
CA VAL A 363 0.98 -29.75 10.64
C VAL A 363 0.53 -28.44 11.26
N CYS A 364 1.43 -27.71 11.92
CA CYS A 364 1.13 -26.37 12.44
C CYS A 364 0.80 -25.40 11.31
N ILE A 365 1.60 -25.37 10.23
CA ILE A 365 1.38 -24.47 9.09
C ILE A 365 0.04 -24.79 8.41
N LEU A 366 -0.26 -26.05 8.17
CA LEU A 366 -1.53 -26.46 7.58
C LEU A 366 -2.74 -26.09 8.47
N ALA A 367 -2.58 -26.15 9.79
CA ALA A 367 -3.62 -25.70 10.71
C ALA A 367 -3.84 -24.18 10.63
N VAL A 368 -2.80 -23.39 10.37
CA VAL A 368 -2.92 -21.94 10.16
C VAL A 368 -3.72 -21.63 8.90
N PHE A 369 -3.48 -22.32 7.77
CA PHE A 369 -4.27 -22.11 6.55
C PHE A 369 -5.77 -22.38 6.76
N VAL A 370 -6.12 -23.37 7.60
CA VAL A 370 -7.53 -23.59 8.00
C VAL A 370 -8.09 -22.40 8.75
N LEU A 371 -7.33 -21.83 9.69
CA LEU A 371 -7.77 -20.68 10.48
C LEU A 371 -7.83 -19.40 9.63
N MET A 372 -6.88 -19.21 8.72
CA MET A 372 -6.89 -18.06 7.77
C MET A 372 -8.16 -18.10 6.91
N TYR A 373 -8.50 -19.25 6.35
CA TYR A 373 -9.72 -19.41 5.55
C TYR A 373 -11.00 -19.11 6.34
N VAL A 374 -11.09 -19.60 7.60
CA VAL A 374 -12.25 -19.37 8.47
C VAL A 374 -12.39 -17.90 8.89
N CYS A 375 -11.26 -17.16 8.94
CA CYS A 375 -11.23 -15.74 9.34
C CYS A 375 -11.17 -14.79 8.14
N ASP A 376 -11.40 -15.27 6.90
CA ASP A 376 -11.35 -14.48 5.66
C ASP A 376 -10.03 -13.71 5.46
N LEU A 377 -8.90 -14.29 5.92
CA LEU A 377 -7.58 -13.74 5.67
C LEU A 377 -7.07 -14.16 4.29
N THR A 378 -6.41 -13.23 3.60
CA THR A 378 -5.81 -13.50 2.29
C THR A 378 -4.38 -14.03 2.41
N LEU A 379 -3.94 -14.79 1.41
CA LEU A 379 -2.54 -15.17 1.26
C LEU A 379 -1.82 -14.03 0.52
N ASN A 380 -1.21 -13.14 1.29
CA ASN A 380 -0.56 -11.92 0.81
C ASN A 380 0.86 -11.83 1.36
N MET A 381 1.62 -10.79 0.94
CA MET A 381 2.99 -10.56 1.41
C MET A 381 3.09 -10.56 2.93
N MET A 382 2.12 -9.94 3.63
CA MET A 382 2.16 -9.81 5.10
C MET A 382 1.89 -11.15 5.77
N SER A 383 0.86 -11.89 5.35
CA SER A 383 0.52 -13.20 5.93
C SER A 383 1.61 -14.24 5.66
N LEU A 384 2.18 -14.26 4.45
CA LEU A 384 3.33 -15.12 4.10
C LEU A 384 4.58 -14.77 4.89
N GLY A 385 4.88 -13.47 5.02
CA GLY A 385 5.95 -12.97 5.89
C GLY A 385 5.75 -13.40 7.34
N GLY A 386 4.51 -13.34 7.84
CA GLY A 386 4.13 -13.83 9.17
C GLY A 386 4.38 -15.33 9.34
N ILE A 387 4.08 -16.16 8.34
CA ILE A 387 4.37 -17.60 8.36
C ILE A 387 5.88 -17.82 8.35
N ALA A 388 6.62 -17.17 7.44
CA ALA A 388 8.08 -17.33 7.32
C ALA A 388 8.82 -16.96 8.62
N MET A 389 8.44 -15.84 9.23
CA MET A 389 8.98 -15.42 10.53
C MET A 389 8.55 -16.34 11.67
N GLY A 390 7.32 -16.81 11.63
CA GLY A 390 6.74 -17.68 12.64
C GLY A 390 7.30 -19.10 12.65
N VAL A 391 7.85 -19.59 11.54
CA VAL A 391 8.46 -20.94 11.44
C VAL A 391 9.50 -21.18 12.53
N GLY A 392 10.34 -20.19 12.80
CA GLY A 392 11.31 -20.26 13.89
C GLY A 392 10.68 -20.40 15.28
N MET A 393 9.51 -19.78 15.49
CA MET A 393 8.82 -19.77 16.81
C MET A 393 7.97 -21.02 17.04
N ILE A 394 7.49 -21.68 15.98
CA ILE A 394 6.70 -22.95 16.09
C ILE A 394 7.50 -24.01 16.83
N VAL A 395 8.78 -24.07 16.59
CA VAL A 395 9.67 -25.15 17.08
C VAL A 395 9.88 -25.07 18.58
N ASP A 396 9.84 -23.86 19.16
CA ASP A 396 10.14 -23.62 20.58
C ASP A 396 9.28 -24.46 21.51
N ASN A 397 7.97 -24.43 21.32
CA ASN A 397 7.03 -25.20 22.15
C ASN A 397 7.27 -26.72 22.03
N SER A 398 7.50 -27.20 20.82
CA SER A 398 7.77 -28.61 20.53
C SER A 398 9.10 -29.07 21.13
N ILE A 399 10.15 -28.24 21.06
CA ILE A 399 11.47 -28.53 21.65
C ILE A 399 11.38 -28.69 23.18
N ILE A 400 10.70 -27.75 23.86
CA ILE A 400 10.58 -27.78 25.33
C ILE A 400 9.86 -29.04 25.79
N VAL A 401 8.74 -29.40 25.16
CA VAL A 401 8.01 -30.63 25.49
C VAL A 401 8.87 -31.87 25.23
N LEU A 402 9.47 -31.93 24.04
CA LEU A 402 10.29 -33.06 23.63
C LEU A 402 11.50 -33.24 24.58
N GLU A 403 12.23 -32.15 24.90
CA GLU A 403 13.38 -32.27 25.82
C GLU A 403 12.97 -32.73 27.22
N ASN A 404 11.84 -32.24 27.73
CA ASN A 404 11.36 -32.65 29.04
C ASN A 404 10.95 -34.12 29.07
N ILE A 405 10.28 -34.62 27.99
CA ILE A 405 9.99 -36.05 27.82
C ILE A 405 11.30 -36.86 27.81
N TYR A 406 12.32 -36.42 27.07
CA TYR A 406 13.61 -37.13 27.01
C TYR A 406 14.35 -37.05 28.33
N ARG A 407 14.22 -35.98 29.13
CA ARG A 407 14.77 -35.89 30.48
C ARG A 407 14.14 -36.95 31.40
N TRP A 408 12.82 -37.03 31.44
CA TRP A 408 12.11 -38.05 32.20
C TRP A 408 12.53 -39.49 31.81
N ALA A 409 12.67 -39.74 30.52
CA ALA A 409 13.14 -41.03 30.02
C ALA A 409 14.58 -41.30 30.42
N SER A 410 15.47 -40.26 30.47
CA SER A 410 16.88 -40.39 30.91
C SER A 410 17.00 -40.69 32.41
N GLU A 411 16.02 -40.28 33.21
CA GLU A 411 15.93 -40.54 34.63
C GLU A 411 15.47 -41.99 34.95
N GLY A 412 15.09 -42.78 33.90
CA GLY A 412 14.76 -44.20 34.00
C GLY A 412 13.27 -44.48 34.10
N HIS A 413 12.41 -43.52 33.82
CA HIS A 413 10.94 -43.70 33.79
C HIS A 413 10.51 -44.39 32.48
N ASP A 414 9.41 -45.17 32.57
CA ASP A 414 8.81 -45.82 31.41
C ASP A 414 8.29 -44.82 30.37
N ARG A 415 8.19 -45.25 29.12
CA ARG A 415 7.77 -44.44 27.96
C ARG A 415 6.45 -43.72 28.19
N MET A 416 5.43 -44.37 28.74
CA MET A 416 4.12 -43.77 28.93
C MET A 416 4.15 -42.66 29.99
N THR A 417 4.83 -42.93 31.14
CA THR A 417 4.99 -41.98 32.23
C THR A 417 5.84 -40.78 31.79
N SER A 418 6.95 -41.03 31.08
CA SER A 418 7.80 -39.96 30.53
C SER A 418 7.02 -39.03 29.61
N CYS A 419 6.18 -39.56 28.71
CA CYS A 419 5.39 -38.72 27.80
C CYS A 419 4.26 -37.98 28.52
N ILE A 420 3.59 -38.54 29.52
CA ILE A 420 2.46 -37.93 30.21
C ILE A 420 2.95 -36.92 31.24
N GLU A 421 3.80 -37.32 32.17
CA GLU A 421 4.26 -36.43 33.25
C GLU A 421 5.28 -35.39 32.74
N GLY A 422 6.16 -35.78 31.79
CA GLY A 422 7.08 -34.84 31.14
C GLY A 422 6.35 -33.74 30.40
N THR A 423 5.24 -34.01 29.69
CA THR A 423 4.43 -32.99 29.06
C THR A 423 3.68 -32.14 30.09
N LYS A 424 3.07 -32.75 31.09
CA LYS A 424 2.31 -32.07 32.13
C LYS A 424 3.14 -31.05 32.92
N GLU A 425 4.41 -31.37 33.24
CA GLU A 425 5.32 -30.52 34.00
C GLU A 425 5.55 -29.15 33.31
N VAL A 426 5.60 -29.14 31.98
CA VAL A 426 5.90 -27.90 31.21
C VAL A 426 4.66 -27.25 30.62
N THR A 427 3.50 -27.89 30.58
CA THR A 427 2.29 -27.41 29.92
C THR A 427 1.85 -26.05 30.44
N LEU A 428 1.90 -25.79 31.76
CA LEU A 428 1.46 -24.54 32.36
C LEU A 428 2.38 -23.37 31.94
N SER A 429 3.71 -23.57 32.08
CA SER A 429 4.70 -22.54 31.70
C SER A 429 4.64 -22.27 30.20
N LEU A 430 4.40 -23.31 29.39
CA LEU A 430 4.28 -23.20 27.94
C LEU A 430 3.02 -22.44 27.51
N THR A 431 1.89 -22.75 28.12
CA THR A 431 0.63 -22.04 27.84
C THR A 431 0.76 -20.55 28.17
N ALA A 432 1.37 -20.23 29.30
CA ALA A 432 1.53 -18.85 29.72
C ALA A 432 2.53 -18.09 28.82
N SER A 433 3.66 -18.73 28.48
CA SER A 433 4.62 -18.18 27.53
C SER A 433 3.97 -17.91 26.15
N THR A 434 3.20 -18.87 25.66
CA THR A 434 2.45 -18.72 24.39
C THR A 434 1.44 -17.57 24.48
N LEU A 435 0.67 -17.49 25.57
CA LEU A 435 -0.31 -16.43 25.77
C LEU A 435 0.37 -15.04 25.88
N THR A 436 1.54 -14.98 26.52
CA THR A 436 2.34 -13.75 26.58
C THR A 436 2.76 -13.30 25.19
N THR A 437 3.21 -14.23 24.34
CA THR A 437 3.62 -13.90 22.97
C THR A 437 2.41 -13.46 22.13
N VAL A 438 1.27 -14.15 22.22
CA VAL A 438 0.04 -13.74 21.50
C VAL A 438 -0.45 -12.36 21.97
N ALA A 439 -0.37 -12.07 23.28
CA ALA A 439 -0.79 -10.79 23.84
C ALA A 439 0.02 -9.60 23.33
N VAL A 440 1.25 -9.82 22.86
CA VAL A 440 2.10 -8.78 22.24
C VAL A 440 1.57 -8.35 20.88
N PHE A 441 1.00 -9.27 20.10
CA PHE A 441 0.47 -8.99 18.76
C PHE A 441 -0.91 -8.34 18.78
N LEU A 442 -1.65 -8.46 19.89
CA LEU A 442 -3.00 -7.93 20.01
C LEU A 442 -3.08 -6.39 19.85
N PRO A 443 -2.23 -5.58 20.52
CA PRO A 443 -2.25 -4.14 20.31
C PRO A 443 -1.92 -3.73 18.89
N LEU A 444 -0.96 -4.40 18.25
CA LEU A 444 -0.56 -4.13 16.88
C LEU A 444 -1.68 -4.44 15.87
N GLY A 445 -2.42 -5.53 16.09
CA GLY A 445 -3.60 -5.86 15.27
C GLY A 445 -4.82 -4.97 15.54
N LEU A 446 -4.80 -4.15 16.60
CA LEU A 446 -5.84 -3.20 16.98
C LEU A 446 -5.42 -1.74 16.79
N THR A 447 -4.20 -1.47 16.33
CA THR A 447 -3.76 -0.13 15.94
C THR A 447 -4.62 0.36 14.78
N GLY A 448 -5.00 1.62 14.79
CA GLY A 448 -5.69 2.28 13.70
C GLY A 448 -4.74 2.62 12.53
N GLY A 449 -5.30 3.27 11.53
CA GLY A 449 -4.57 3.75 10.37
C GLY A 449 -4.13 2.66 9.38
N ILE A 450 -3.36 3.07 8.38
CA ILE A 450 -2.83 2.19 7.33
C ILE A 450 -1.91 1.13 7.92
N ALA A 451 -1.05 1.52 8.88
CA ALA A 451 -0.15 0.59 9.55
C ALA A 451 -0.89 -0.57 10.22
N GLY A 452 -1.97 -0.27 10.95
CA GLY A 452 -2.79 -1.30 11.60
C GLY A 452 -3.42 -2.28 10.60
N GLN A 453 -3.93 -1.79 9.49
CA GLN A 453 -4.53 -2.63 8.44
C GLN A 453 -3.50 -3.53 7.76
N ILE A 454 -2.32 -2.99 7.40
CA ILE A 454 -1.22 -3.75 6.79
C ILE A 454 -0.76 -4.88 7.71
N PHE A 455 -0.54 -4.58 9.00
CA PHE A 455 0.00 -5.56 9.93
C PHE A 455 -1.03 -6.48 10.58
N LYS A 456 -2.34 -6.23 10.41
CA LYS A 456 -3.42 -7.08 10.93
C LYS A 456 -3.28 -8.52 10.50
N ASP A 457 -3.15 -8.76 9.19
CA ASP A 457 -3.01 -10.11 8.62
C ASP A 457 -1.74 -10.80 9.12
N PHE A 458 -0.63 -10.06 9.19
CA PHE A 458 0.63 -10.52 9.77
C PHE A 458 0.47 -10.97 11.21
N CYS A 459 -0.13 -10.12 12.07
CA CYS A 459 -0.32 -10.38 13.50
C CYS A 459 -1.24 -11.57 13.76
N LEU A 460 -2.37 -11.65 13.05
CA LEU A 460 -3.32 -12.76 13.20
C LEU A 460 -2.71 -14.07 12.73
N THR A 461 -1.96 -14.06 11.63
CA THR A 461 -1.28 -15.25 11.10
C THR A 461 -0.26 -15.78 12.12
N ILE A 462 0.58 -14.92 12.70
CA ILE A 462 1.53 -15.32 13.74
C ILE A 462 0.82 -15.80 15.00
N ALA A 463 -0.25 -15.13 15.44
CA ALA A 463 -1.03 -15.54 16.60
C ALA A 463 -1.63 -16.95 16.39
N PHE A 464 -2.20 -17.22 15.22
CA PHE A 464 -2.71 -18.55 14.85
C PHE A 464 -1.58 -19.59 14.81
N LEU A 465 -0.41 -19.21 14.28
CA LEU A 465 0.76 -20.07 14.21
C LEU A 465 1.25 -20.50 15.59
N ILE A 466 1.37 -19.54 16.51
CA ILE A 466 1.84 -19.79 17.88
C ILE A 466 0.81 -20.60 18.68
N LEU A 467 -0.48 -20.31 18.54
CA LEU A 467 -1.56 -21.08 19.17
C LEU A 467 -1.63 -22.52 18.60
N GLY A 468 -1.48 -22.66 17.29
CA GLY A 468 -1.38 -23.96 16.62
C GLY A 468 -0.17 -24.76 17.10
N SER A 469 0.98 -24.12 17.27
CA SER A 469 2.19 -24.73 17.83
C SER A 469 1.98 -25.25 19.24
N LEU A 470 1.31 -24.48 20.12
CA LEU A 470 0.97 -24.94 21.46
C LEU A 470 0.07 -26.18 21.44
N ALA A 471 -0.98 -26.13 20.60
CA ALA A 471 -1.91 -27.26 20.47
C ALA A 471 -1.18 -28.53 19.98
N VAL A 472 -0.33 -28.43 18.97
CA VAL A 472 0.47 -29.54 18.44
C VAL A 472 1.50 -30.01 19.47
N ALA A 473 2.17 -29.13 20.20
CA ALA A 473 3.16 -29.48 21.22
C ALA A 473 2.57 -30.27 22.38
N VAL A 474 1.31 -30.01 22.76
CA VAL A 474 0.65 -30.71 23.89
C VAL A 474 -0.09 -31.97 23.43
N THR A 475 -0.41 -32.09 22.12
CA THR A 475 -1.21 -33.24 21.59
C THR A 475 -0.37 -34.17 20.74
N LEU A 476 0.21 -33.68 19.62
CA LEU A 476 0.90 -34.48 18.62
C LEU A 476 2.31 -34.88 19.07
N VAL A 477 3.08 -33.95 19.63
CA VAL A 477 4.47 -34.19 20.05
C VAL A 477 4.56 -35.34 21.07
N PRO A 478 3.77 -35.38 22.19
CA PRO A 478 3.80 -36.53 23.13
C PRO A 478 3.37 -37.84 22.46
N LEU A 479 2.44 -37.78 21.52
CA LEU A 479 1.98 -38.97 20.78
C LEU A 479 3.08 -39.49 19.86
N LEU A 480 3.77 -38.62 19.11
CA LEU A 480 4.89 -39.03 18.25
C LEU A 480 6.07 -39.55 19.09
N CYS A 481 6.39 -38.88 20.23
CA CYS A 481 7.37 -39.39 21.18
C CYS A 481 6.99 -40.77 21.71
N TYR A 482 5.74 -41.03 22.01
CA TYR A 482 5.30 -42.34 22.46
C TYR A 482 5.59 -43.42 21.39
N PHE A 483 5.51 -43.13 20.09
CA PHE A 483 5.82 -44.12 19.03
C PHE A 483 7.33 -44.20 18.74
N LEU A 484 8.08 -43.10 18.80
CA LEU A 484 9.46 -43.04 18.33
C LEU A 484 10.53 -43.09 19.46
N LEU A 485 10.12 -43.00 20.73
CA LEU A 485 11.04 -43.04 21.87
C LEU A 485 11.47 -44.46 22.20
N ASP A 486 12.79 -44.69 22.23
CA ASP A 486 13.40 -45.93 22.74
C ASP A 486 14.03 -45.61 24.10
N GLU A 487 13.27 -45.87 25.18
CA GLU A 487 13.63 -45.53 26.56
C GLU A 487 14.92 -46.19 27.01
N SER A 488 15.15 -47.46 26.59
CA SER A 488 16.32 -48.25 26.98
C SER A 488 17.62 -47.65 26.45
N LYS A 489 17.58 -47.18 25.17
CA LYS A 489 18.74 -46.50 24.58
C LYS A 489 18.96 -45.12 25.19
N VAL A 490 17.87 -44.41 25.52
CA VAL A 490 17.97 -43.08 26.15
C VAL A 490 18.65 -43.14 27.52
N HIS A 491 18.26 -44.09 28.34
CA HIS A 491 18.83 -44.31 29.66
C HIS A 491 20.29 -44.77 29.58
N LEU A 492 20.63 -45.77 28.72
CA LEU A 492 22.01 -46.22 28.49
C LEU A 492 22.91 -45.15 27.97
N ASP A 493 22.49 -44.32 27.03
CA ASP A 493 23.27 -43.20 26.52
C ASP A 493 23.48 -42.13 27.59
N ALA A 494 22.51 -41.89 28.47
CA ALA A 494 22.69 -40.95 29.61
C ALA A 494 23.79 -41.43 30.58
N LEU A 495 23.80 -42.72 30.92
CA LEU A 495 24.80 -43.33 31.76
C LEU A 495 26.20 -43.30 31.11
N GLN A 496 26.30 -43.57 29.81
CA GLN A 496 27.57 -43.51 29.06
C GLN A 496 28.12 -42.08 28.90
N ARG A 497 27.26 -41.10 28.75
CA ARG A 497 27.66 -39.67 28.68
C ARG A 497 28.13 -39.15 30.03
N ALA A 498 27.53 -39.60 31.13
CA ALA A 498 28.04 -39.28 32.47
C ALA A 498 29.46 -39.82 32.68
N GLN A 499 29.84 -40.95 32.02
CA GLN A 499 31.18 -41.53 32.07
C GLN A 499 32.18 -40.96 31.04
N LYS A 500 31.71 -40.49 29.85
CA LYS A 500 32.54 -40.02 28.73
C LYS A 500 32.36 -38.54 28.39
N GLY A 501 32.17 -37.66 29.38
CA GLY A 501 31.98 -36.20 29.16
C GLY A 501 32.99 -35.63 28.16
N GLY A 502 32.52 -35.16 27.01
CA GLY A 502 33.38 -34.58 25.99
C GLY A 502 34.16 -33.36 26.55
N ARG A 503 35.46 -33.40 26.56
CA ARG A 503 36.38 -32.39 27.14
C ARG A 503 36.07 -30.94 26.70
N ARG A 504 35.52 -30.73 25.52
CA ARG A 504 35.19 -29.37 24.97
C ARG A 504 33.91 -28.78 25.55
N THR A 505 32.82 -29.57 25.59
CA THR A 505 31.55 -29.14 26.16
C THR A 505 31.64 -28.90 27.67
N GLN A 506 32.43 -29.70 28.36
CA GLN A 506 32.66 -29.55 29.79
C GLN A 506 33.46 -28.27 30.10
N LYS A 507 34.52 -27.95 29.33
CA LYS A 507 35.26 -26.68 29.45
C LYS A 507 34.37 -25.44 29.22
N LEU A 508 33.44 -25.50 28.30
CA LEU A 508 32.50 -24.38 28.01
C LEU A 508 31.51 -24.22 29.15
N MET A 509 31.00 -25.31 29.71
CA MET A 509 30.12 -25.33 30.86
C MET A 509 30.83 -24.80 32.13
N ASP A 510 32.05 -25.26 32.38
CA ASP A 510 32.87 -24.81 33.51
C ASP A 510 33.21 -23.32 33.40
N TRP A 511 33.50 -22.84 32.19
CA TRP A 511 33.70 -21.40 31.92
C TRP A 511 32.46 -20.60 32.22
N TYR A 512 31.27 -21.06 31.75
CA TYR A 512 29.99 -20.40 32.00
C TYR A 512 29.66 -20.35 33.49
N VAL A 513 29.73 -21.47 34.20
CA VAL A 513 29.46 -21.54 35.64
C VAL A 513 30.38 -20.60 36.40
N LYS A 514 31.69 -20.57 36.06
CA LYS A 514 32.64 -19.65 36.65
C LYS A 514 32.32 -18.17 36.40
N LYS A 515 31.81 -17.81 35.21
CA LYS A 515 31.39 -16.44 34.92
C LYS A 515 30.10 -16.08 35.64
N LEU A 516 29.13 -17.00 35.67
CA LEU A 516 27.89 -16.84 36.38
C LEU A 516 28.11 -16.63 37.87
N ASP A 517 28.91 -17.47 38.49
CA ASP A 517 29.31 -17.38 39.90
C ASP A 517 29.98 -16.04 40.21
N TYR A 518 30.89 -15.58 39.33
CA TYR A 518 31.52 -14.27 39.46
C TYR A 518 30.52 -13.13 39.48
N TYR A 519 29.54 -13.10 38.55
CA TYR A 519 28.54 -12.03 38.48
C TYR A 519 27.48 -12.09 39.58
N VAL A 520 27.12 -13.28 40.03
CA VAL A 520 26.21 -13.49 41.17
C VAL A 520 26.82 -12.92 42.47
N HIS A 521 28.11 -13.06 42.66
CA HIS A 521 28.80 -12.47 43.80
C HIS A 521 29.19 -10.99 43.63
N HIS A 522 29.21 -10.46 42.37
CA HIS A 522 29.57 -9.09 42.06
C HIS A 522 28.42 -8.33 41.37
N LEU A 523 27.22 -8.30 41.98
CA LEU A 523 25.98 -7.76 41.39
C LEU A 523 26.13 -6.36 40.78
N LYS A 524 26.84 -5.42 41.46
CA LYS A 524 27.04 -4.04 40.96
C LYS A 524 27.76 -4.00 39.61
N ARG A 525 28.76 -4.90 39.40
CA ARG A 525 29.51 -4.98 38.15
C ARG A 525 28.62 -5.54 37.02
N GLY A 526 27.78 -6.54 37.32
CA GLY A 526 26.82 -7.09 36.36
C GLY A 526 25.85 -6.03 35.85
N VAL A 527 25.24 -5.27 36.74
CA VAL A 527 24.33 -4.17 36.38
C VAL A 527 25.06 -3.06 35.62
N LEU A 528 26.27 -2.69 36.03
CA LEU A 528 27.06 -1.67 35.33
C LEU A 528 27.38 -2.08 33.88
N VAL A 529 27.78 -3.34 33.67
CA VAL A 529 28.08 -3.87 32.33
C VAL A 529 26.81 -3.86 31.46
N SER A 530 25.67 -4.26 31.99
CA SER A 530 24.41 -4.27 31.23
C SER A 530 23.96 -2.85 30.83
N VAL A 531 24.05 -1.87 31.73
CA VAL A 531 23.75 -0.46 31.43
C VAL A 531 24.75 0.12 30.43
N ALA A 532 26.03 -0.22 30.55
CA ALA A 532 27.03 0.22 29.57
C ALA A 532 26.76 -0.33 28.15
N LEU A 533 26.33 -1.61 28.05
CA LEU A 533 25.93 -2.20 26.77
C LEU A 533 24.75 -1.44 26.15
N VAL A 534 23.70 -1.15 26.93
CA VAL A 534 22.56 -0.36 26.44
C VAL A 534 23.03 1.00 25.93
N ALA A 535 23.87 1.70 26.69
CA ALA A 535 24.36 3.01 26.31
C ALA A 535 25.20 2.99 25.02
N VAL A 536 26.05 1.97 24.83
CA VAL A 536 26.85 1.80 23.61
C VAL A 536 25.95 1.50 22.42
N PHE A 537 25.00 0.59 22.57
CA PHE A 537 24.08 0.24 21.49
C PHE A 537 23.18 1.42 21.08
N LEU A 538 22.64 2.15 22.06
CA LEU A 538 21.81 3.34 21.75
C LEU A 538 22.64 4.47 21.13
N ALA A 539 23.89 4.66 21.55
CA ALA A 539 24.76 5.68 20.95
C ALA A 539 25.06 5.38 19.46
N ALA A 540 25.14 4.10 19.08
CA ALA A 540 25.34 3.72 17.69
C ALA A 540 24.10 3.93 16.80
N CYS A 541 22.91 4.00 17.40
CA CYS A 541 21.65 4.23 16.66
C CYS A 541 21.38 5.71 16.38
N LEU A 542 22.17 6.65 16.90
CA LEU A 542 21.92 8.08 16.75
C LEU A 542 22.01 8.59 15.31
N ASN A 543 22.63 7.83 14.42
CA ASN A 543 22.83 8.17 13.01
C ASN A 543 22.03 7.26 12.06
N THR A 544 21.09 6.48 12.56
CA THR A 544 20.25 5.63 11.71
C THR A 544 19.13 6.49 11.12
N LYS A 545 18.97 6.45 9.80
CA LYS A 545 17.87 7.14 9.10
C LYS A 545 16.53 6.48 9.44
N MET A 546 15.46 7.25 9.37
CA MET A 546 14.09 6.76 9.54
C MET A 546 13.39 6.79 8.21
N VAL A 547 12.81 5.65 7.82
CA VAL A 547 12.06 5.48 6.58
C VAL A 547 10.72 4.80 6.88
N LEU A 548 9.69 5.09 6.10
CA LEU A 548 8.37 4.47 6.29
C LEU A 548 8.44 2.97 5.98
N LEU A 549 8.79 2.64 4.76
CA LEU A 549 9.07 1.27 4.29
C LEU A 549 10.51 1.21 3.75
N PRO A 550 11.19 0.07 3.81
CA PRO A 550 12.48 -0.09 3.17
C PRO A 550 12.33 0.00 1.64
N GLU A 551 13.32 0.54 0.95
CA GLU A 551 13.35 0.59 -0.51
C GLU A 551 13.23 -0.83 -1.08
N MET A 552 12.32 -0.99 -2.03
CA MET A 552 12.08 -2.25 -2.74
C MET A 552 12.50 -2.10 -4.20
N ASP A 553 13.30 -3.01 -4.69
CA ASP A 553 13.68 -3.05 -6.09
C ASP A 553 12.72 -3.94 -6.89
N GLU A 554 11.67 -3.32 -7.43
CA GLU A 554 10.63 -4.02 -8.20
C GLU A 554 11.01 -4.25 -9.66
N GLY A 555 12.18 -3.75 -10.09
CA GLY A 555 12.63 -3.88 -11.48
C GLY A 555 11.89 -2.96 -12.42
N MET A 556 11.34 -1.86 -11.92
CA MET A 556 10.66 -0.83 -12.72
C MET A 556 11.19 0.56 -12.39
N VAL A 557 11.29 1.41 -13.41
CA VAL A 557 11.59 2.82 -13.27
C VAL A 557 10.47 3.63 -13.92
N THR A 558 9.91 4.56 -13.17
CA THR A 558 8.89 5.48 -13.68
C THR A 558 9.55 6.81 -14.02
N VAL A 559 9.27 7.30 -15.21
CA VAL A 559 9.73 8.60 -15.69
C VAL A 559 8.50 9.46 -15.98
N THR A 560 8.39 10.59 -15.31
CA THR A 560 7.34 11.57 -15.61
C THR A 560 7.96 12.72 -16.38
N VAL A 561 7.40 12.98 -17.56
CA VAL A 561 7.78 14.09 -18.42
C VAL A 561 6.72 15.19 -18.27
N SER A 562 7.08 16.29 -17.64
CA SER A 562 6.20 17.45 -17.45
C SER A 562 6.51 18.51 -18.51
N MET A 563 5.51 18.80 -19.34
CA MET A 563 5.63 19.76 -20.44
C MET A 563 5.15 21.16 -20.02
N PRO A 564 5.63 22.22 -20.66
CA PRO A 564 5.10 23.56 -20.47
C PRO A 564 3.59 23.60 -20.73
N ILE A 565 2.92 24.45 -19.97
CA ILE A 565 1.47 24.63 -20.06
C ILE A 565 1.06 25.09 -21.48
N GLY A 566 -0.03 24.47 -21.98
CA GLY A 566 -0.53 24.69 -23.33
C GLY A 566 0.17 23.86 -24.41
N SER A 567 1.03 22.94 -24.03
CA SER A 567 1.58 21.92 -24.93
C SER A 567 0.49 20.96 -25.40
N LYS A 568 0.59 20.46 -26.62
CA LYS A 568 -0.30 19.44 -27.17
C LYS A 568 0.12 18.05 -26.73
N VAL A 569 -0.84 17.12 -26.67
CA VAL A 569 -0.56 15.72 -26.28
C VAL A 569 0.49 15.05 -27.17
N GLU A 570 0.53 15.42 -28.47
CA GLU A 570 1.54 14.91 -29.39
C GLU A 570 2.97 15.40 -29.03
N GLN A 571 3.10 16.58 -28.44
CA GLN A 571 4.40 17.09 -27.99
C GLN A 571 4.88 16.36 -26.73
N ALA A 572 3.97 16.07 -25.80
CA ALA A 572 4.26 15.28 -24.61
C ALA A 572 4.67 13.84 -25.00
N ALA A 573 3.92 13.22 -25.90
CA ALA A 573 4.23 11.89 -26.44
C ALA A 573 5.59 11.85 -27.16
N ALA A 574 5.88 12.82 -28.04
CA ALA A 574 7.15 12.90 -28.73
C ALA A 574 8.34 13.12 -27.78
N MET A 575 8.12 13.81 -26.66
CA MET A 575 9.16 13.98 -25.65
C MET A 575 9.35 12.68 -24.85
N ALA A 576 8.28 11.96 -24.50
CA ALA A 576 8.35 10.65 -23.85
C ALA A 576 9.10 9.65 -24.74
N GLU A 577 8.85 9.62 -26.04
CA GLU A 577 9.56 8.79 -27.01
C GLU A 577 11.05 9.14 -27.08
N ARG A 578 11.38 10.43 -27.05
CA ARG A 578 12.77 10.87 -26.99
C ARG A 578 13.48 10.42 -25.70
N VAL A 579 12.80 10.48 -24.56
CA VAL A 579 13.34 9.99 -23.29
C VAL A 579 13.49 8.47 -23.32
N ALA A 580 12.54 7.74 -23.92
CA ALA A 580 12.64 6.31 -24.13
C ALA A 580 13.87 5.91 -24.97
N ALA A 581 14.15 6.65 -26.04
CA ALA A 581 15.36 6.43 -26.85
C ALA A 581 16.65 6.68 -26.05
N ILE A 582 16.69 7.68 -25.16
CA ILE A 582 17.82 7.90 -24.24
C ILE A 582 17.93 6.73 -23.25
N ALA A 583 16.81 6.21 -22.77
CA ALA A 583 16.79 5.07 -21.86
C ALA A 583 17.33 3.80 -22.54
N GLU A 584 16.96 3.52 -23.80
CA GLU A 584 17.51 2.40 -24.58
C GLU A 584 19.04 2.48 -24.75
N GLU A 585 19.58 3.69 -24.92
CA GLU A 585 21.03 3.90 -25.05
C GLU A 585 21.76 3.79 -23.72
N THR A 586 21.14 4.24 -22.63
CA THR A 586 21.77 4.38 -21.29
C THR A 586 21.62 3.15 -20.42
N ILE A 587 20.57 2.35 -20.63
CA ILE A 587 20.17 1.24 -19.75
C ILE A 587 20.26 -0.09 -20.51
N PRO A 588 21.40 -0.80 -20.42
CA PRO A 588 21.54 -2.14 -21.02
C PRO A 588 20.60 -3.19 -20.41
N GLU A 589 20.11 -2.93 -19.19
CA GLU A 589 19.22 -3.81 -18.42
C GLU A 589 17.74 -3.60 -18.72
N LEU A 590 17.41 -2.77 -19.73
CA LEU A 590 16.03 -2.52 -20.15
C LEU A 590 15.45 -3.77 -20.83
N ALA A 591 14.34 -4.27 -20.31
CA ALA A 591 13.61 -5.40 -20.87
C ALA A 591 12.50 -4.96 -21.84
N GLY A 592 11.91 -3.77 -21.59
CA GLY A 592 10.86 -3.18 -22.40
C GLY A 592 10.32 -1.92 -21.77
N TYR A 593 9.51 -1.16 -22.46
CA TYR A 593 8.89 0.04 -21.92
C TYR A 593 7.52 0.32 -22.54
N TYR A 594 6.72 1.08 -21.83
CA TYR A 594 5.50 1.67 -22.38
C TYR A 594 5.34 3.08 -21.85
N TYR A 595 4.67 3.93 -22.62
CA TYR A 595 4.30 5.26 -22.15
C TYR A 595 2.86 5.60 -22.47
N THR A 596 2.30 6.49 -21.64
CA THR A 596 1.02 7.15 -21.84
C THR A 596 1.20 8.66 -21.69
N ALA A 597 0.66 9.41 -22.63
CA ALA A 597 0.47 10.84 -22.52
C ALA A 597 -1.03 11.10 -22.49
N ASP A 598 -1.57 11.36 -21.30
CA ASP A 598 -3.02 11.55 -21.09
C ASP A 598 -3.41 13.03 -21.19
N SER A 599 -2.45 13.91 -21.37
CA SER A 599 -2.65 15.33 -21.60
C SER A 599 -1.43 15.93 -22.28
N GLY A 600 -1.56 17.14 -22.85
CA GLY A 600 -0.41 17.86 -23.37
C GLY A 600 0.61 18.30 -22.33
N GLN A 601 0.26 18.23 -21.05
CA GLN A 601 1.11 18.70 -19.94
C GLN A 601 1.98 17.60 -19.34
N SER A 602 1.62 16.34 -19.45
CA SER A 602 2.39 15.25 -18.86
C SER A 602 2.33 13.98 -19.68
N ALA A 603 3.45 13.25 -19.68
CA ALA A 603 3.51 11.87 -20.11
C ALA A 603 4.20 11.01 -19.04
N SER A 604 3.70 9.82 -18.86
CA SER A 604 4.27 8.81 -17.95
C SER A 604 4.91 7.70 -18.78
N LEU A 605 6.20 7.44 -18.54
CA LEU A 605 6.96 6.37 -19.16
C LEU A 605 7.37 5.38 -18.10
N VAL A 606 7.02 4.12 -18.27
CA VAL A 606 7.40 3.01 -17.39
C VAL A 606 8.40 2.12 -18.11
N LEU A 607 9.57 1.97 -17.48
CA LEU A 607 10.67 1.15 -17.96
C LEU A 607 10.70 -0.14 -17.15
N ASN A 608 10.54 -1.28 -17.79
CA ASN A 608 10.68 -2.59 -17.18
C ASN A 608 12.13 -3.05 -17.32
N LEU A 609 12.75 -3.43 -16.22
CA LEU A 609 14.13 -3.88 -16.15
C LEU A 609 14.20 -5.42 -16.12
N THR A 610 15.34 -5.96 -16.55
CA THR A 610 15.65 -7.39 -16.37
C THR A 610 15.62 -7.78 -14.89
N ASP A 611 15.48 -9.06 -14.61
CA ASP A 611 15.43 -9.55 -13.23
C ASP A 611 16.67 -9.13 -12.43
N LYS A 612 16.46 -8.82 -11.14
CA LYS A 612 17.52 -8.38 -10.22
C LYS A 612 18.72 -9.34 -10.17
N GLY A 613 18.51 -10.63 -10.38
CA GLY A 613 19.57 -11.63 -10.42
C GLY A 613 20.45 -11.58 -11.68
N GLU A 614 20.02 -10.88 -12.70
CA GLU A 614 20.70 -10.74 -14.00
C GLU A 614 21.33 -9.36 -14.20
N ARG A 615 21.16 -8.43 -13.24
CA ARG A 615 21.69 -7.07 -13.31
C ARG A 615 22.52 -6.72 -12.07
N ASP A 616 23.53 -5.87 -12.29
CA ASP A 616 24.43 -5.40 -11.22
C ASP A 616 23.93 -4.09 -10.57
N ARG A 617 23.16 -3.26 -11.31
CA ARG A 617 22.63 -1.97 -10.83
C ARG A 617 21.23 -2.13 -10.24
N SER A 618 20.95 -1.40 -9.15
CA SER A 618 19.59 -1.30 -8.59
C SER A 618 18.69 -0.43 -9.49
N ALA A 619 17.35 -0.55 -9.33
CA ALA A 619 16.41 0.32 -10.03
C ALA A 619 16.65 1.80 -9.67
N THR A 620 17.03 2.10 -8.43
CA THR A 620 17.39 3.44 -7.94
C THR A 620 18.67 3.96 -8.61
N ASP A 621 19.71 3.12 -8.77
CA ASP A 621 20.94 3.50 -9.49
C ASP A 621 20.66 3.79 -10.96
N ILE A 622 19.77 3.00 -11.58
CA ILE A 622 19.36 3.18 -12.99
C ILE A 622 18.54 4.46 -13.13
N ALA A 623 17.59 4.73 -12.23
CA ALA A 623 16.82 5.96 -12.24
C ALA A 623 17.71 7.21 -12.09
N ASN A 624 18.72 7.15 -11.24
CA ASN A 624 19.70 8.23 -11.08
C ASN A 624 20.57 8.39 -12.34
N ALA A 625 21.03 7.30 -12.94
CA ALA A 625 21.79 7.35 -14.19
C ALA A 625 20.96 7.94 -15.34
N LEU A 626 19.65 7.62 -15.40
CA LEU A 626 18.75 8.17 -16.40
C LEU A 626 18.48 9.66 -16.14
N ARG A 627 18.32 10.07 -14.87
CA ARG A 627 18.19 11.48 -14.49
C ARG A 627 19.40 12.30 -14.94
N ASP A 628 20.62 11.76 -14.75
CA ASP A 628 21.84 12.42 -15.21
C ASP A 628 21.90 12.50 -16.75
N ALA A 629 21.47 11.45 -17.46
CA ALA A 629 21.45 11.40 -18.92
C ALA A 629 20.40 12.33 -19.55
N THR A 630 19.29 12.59 -18.83
CA THR A 630 18.20 13.44 -19.30
C THR A 630 18.33 14.91 -18.85
N TYR A 631 19.34 15.26 -18.05
CA TYR A 631 19.53 16.59 -17.47
C TYR A 631 19.59 17.72 -18.51
N ASP A 632 20.20 17.45 -19.66
CA ASP A 632 20.36 18.43 -20.76
C ASP A 632 19.16 18.48 -21.73
N VAL A 633 18.08 17.74 -21.47
CA VAL A 633 16.89 17.74 -22.32
C VAL A 633 16.09 19.01 -22.07
N ALA A 634 16.12 19.93 -23.03
CA ALA A 634 15.43 21.20 -22.91
C ALA A 634 13.96 21.10 -23.36
N GLY A 635 13.11 21.92 -22.75
CA GLY A 635 11.70 22.10 -23.11
C GLY A 635 10.70 21.30 -22.27
N CYS A 636 11.18 20.58 -21.29
CA CYS A 636 10.34 19.84 -20.32
C CYS A 636 11.09 19.67 -19.00
N GLU A 637 10.38 19.30 -17.96
CA GLU A 637 10.93 18.82 -16.70
C GLU A 637 10.79 17.31 -16.67
N ILE A 638 11.89 16.61 -16.36
CA ILE A 638 11.91 15.14 -16.35
C ILE A 638 12.26 14.67 -14.95
N THR A 639 11.35 13.92 -14.33
CA THR A 639 11.58 13.25 -13.06
C THR A 639 11.72 11.75 -13.28
N CYS A 640 12.83 11.18 -12.81
CA CYS A 640 13.10 9.75 -12.88
C CYS A 640 13.15 9.18 -11.47
N SER A 641 12.33 8.19 -11.19
CA SER A 641 12.28 7.50 -9.90
C SER A 641 12.15 6.00 -10.10
N ALA A 642 12.81 5.21 -9.23
CA ALA A 642 12.46 3.81 -9.13
C ALA A 642 11.01 3.70 -8.67
N TYR A 643 10.27 2.74 -9.21
CA TYR A 643 8.92 2.46 -8.74
C TYR A 643 8.99 2.00 -7.27
N ASP A 644 8.33 2.71 -6.39
CA ASP A 644 8.31 2.43 -4.95
C ASP A 644 6.88 2.42 -4.43
N MET A 645 6.44 1.23 -4.03
CA MET A 645 5.12 1.03 -3.42
C MET A 645 4.97 1.80 -2.09
N GLY A 646 6.07 2.02 -1.36
CA GLY A 646 6.08 2.81 -0.13
C GLY A 646 5.75 4.28 -0.39
N ALA A 647 6.26 4.84 -1.49
CA ALA A 647 5.96 6.20 -1.92
C ALA A 647 4.48 6.37 -2.30
N MET A 648 3.85 5.34 -2.88
CA MET A 648 2.41 5.35 -3.19
C MET A 648 1.54 5.34 -1.92
N MET A 649 2.02 4.76 -0.83
CA MET A 649 1.24 4.59 0.42
C MET A 649 1.36 5.77 1.40
N GLY A 650 2.28 6.68 1.23
CA GLY A 650 2.46 7.79 2.17
C GLY A 650 3.20 9.00 1.62
N GLY A 651 3.47 8.99 0.32
CA GLY A 651 4.28 10.04 -0.33
C GLY A 651 5.76 9.97 0.06
N SER A 652 6.63 10.27 -0.89
CA SER A 652 8.04 10.55 -0.62
C SER A 652 8.21 12.05 -0.28
N GLY A 653 9.22 12.40 0.50
CA GLY A 653 9.62 13.76 0.73
C GLY A 653 8.94 14.49 1.89
N VAL A 654 9.23 15.75 1.97
CA VAL A 654 8.73 16.67 2.99
C VAL A 654 7.93 17.77 2.32
N SER A 655 6.73 18.04 2.83
CA SER A 655 5.88 19.10 2.33
C SER A 655 5.60 20.16 3.40
N VAL A 656 5.34 21.37 2.95
CA VAL A 656 4.85 22.46 3.80
C VAL A 656 3.54 22.97 3.23
N ASN A 657 2.48 22.84 3.99
CA ASN A 657 1.16 23.35 3.63
C ASN A 657 0.97 24.76 4.20
N ILE A 658 0.69 25.69 3.33
CA ILE A 658 0.41 27.10 3.67
C ILE A 658 -1.07 27.35 3.38
N THR A 659 -1.84 27.75 4.39
CA THR A 659 -3.27 28.04 4.22
C THR A 659 -3.56 29.53 4.44
N GLY A 660 -4.53 30.06 3.66
CA GLY A 660 -4.96 31.46 3.75
C GLY A 660 -6.02 31.77 2.70
N GLU A 661 -6.61 32.96 2.73
CA GLU A 661 -7.68 33.31 1.80
C GLU A 661 -7.20 34.02 0.52
N ASP A 662 -6.22 34.95 0.64
CA ASP A 662 -5.76 35.73 -0.51
C ASP A 662 -4.61 35.01 -1.24
N TYR A 663 -4.85 34.68 -2.50
CA TYR A 663 -3.89 33.96 -3.35
C TYR A 663 -2.58 34.73 -3.55
N THR A 664 -2.63 36.05 -3.68
CA THR A 664 -1.44 36.89 -3.90
C THR A 664 -0.50 36.82 -2.70
N THR A 665 -1.07 36.89 -1.50
CA THR A 665 -0.31 36.78 -0.25
C THR A 665 0.23 35.38 -0.06
N LEU A 666 -0.60 34.31 -0.36
CA LEU A 666 -0.13 32.93 -0.34
C LEU A 666 1.05 32.72 -1.28
N LYS A 667 0.97 33.27 -2.50
CA LYS A 667 2.08 33.20 -3.48
C LYS A 667 3.36 33.80 -2.96
N MET A 668 3.29 35.02 -2.40
CA MET A 668 4.48 35.67 -1.84
C MET A 668 5.13 34.85 -0.71
N ILE A 669 4.33 34.30 0.19
CA ILE A 669 4.81 33.44 1.28
C ILE A 669 5.43 32.15 0.72
N ALA A 670 4.77 31.53 -0.25
CA ALA A 670 5.23 30.31 -0.87
C ALA A 670 6.55 30.49 -1.65
N ASP A 671 6.66 31.56 -2.46
CA ASP A 671 7.87 31.85 -3.21
C ASP A 671 9.09 32.09 -2.26
N ASP A 672 8.87 32.84 -1.15
CA ASP A 672 9.93 33.10 -0.16
C ASP A 672 10.33 31.81 0.60
N LEU A 673 9.35 31.02 1.06
CA LEU A 673 9.64 29.75 1.75
C LEU A 673 10.27 28.72 0.82
N THR A 674 9.84 28.64 -0.45
CA THR A 674 10.45 27.76 -1.46
C THR A 674 11.93 28.09 -1.65
N ALA A 675 12.28 29.38 -1.76
CA ALA A 675 13.66 29.80 -1.88
C ALA A 675 14.49 29.44 -0.63
N GLN A 676 13.92 29.57 0.57
CA GLN A 676 14.61 29.22 1.82
C GLN A 676 14.77 27.69 1.97
N ILE A 677 13.77 26.90 1.55
CA ILE A 677 13.83 25.43 1.60
C ILE A 677 14.83 24.90 0.56
N ALA A 678 14.83 25.45 -0.66
CA ALA A 678 15.80 25.09 -1.70
C ALA A 678 17.25 25.41 -1.30
N ALA A 679 17.47 26.35 -0.39
CA ALA A 679 18.79 26.67 0.15
C ALA A 679 19.28 25.69 1.23
N ILE A 680 18.46 24.74 1.68
CA ILE A 680 18.86 23.72 2.66
C ILE A 680 19.85 22.75 1.96
N PRO A 681 21.04 22.50 2.56
CA PRO A 681 21.98 21.54 1.99
C PRO A 681 21.35 20.13 1.86
N GLY A 682 21.36 19.60 0.65
CA GLY A 682 20.77 18.28 0.37
C GLY A 682 19.28 18.31 -0.03
N ALA A 683 18.62 19.46 -0.06
CA ALA A 683 17.29 19.58 -0.62
C ALA A 683 17.35 19.52 -2.16
N VAL A 684 16.51 18.68 -2.75
CA VAL A 684 16.35 18.49 -4.21
C VAL A 684 14.88 18.54 -4.58
N ASP A 685 14.60 18.84 -5.84
CA ASP A 685 13.24 18.85 -6.42
C ASP A 685 12.25 19.70 -5.61
N VAL A 686 12.73 20.84 -5.08
CA VAL A 686 11.90 21.75 -4.29
C VAL A 686 10.99 22.54 -5.23
N SER A 687 9.70 22.25 -5.15
CA SER A 687 8.67 22.86 -5.98
C SER A 687 7.50 23.38 -5.13
N SER A 688 6.70 24.26 -5.70
CA SER A 688 5.51 24.81 -5.07
C SER A 688 4.29 24.59 -5.97
N THR A 689 3.15 24.24 -5.38
CA THR A 689 1.86 24.18 -6.10
C THR A 689 1.31 25.57 -6.46
N VAL A 690 1.99 26.64 -6.06
CA VAL A 690 1.75 27.95 -6.68
C VAL A 690 2.26 27.83 -8.10
N ALA A 691 1.40 27.28 -8.94
CA ALA A 691 1.66 27.19 -10.35
C ALA A 691 1.98 28.56 -10.93
N GLU A 692 2.86 28.58 -11.92
CA GLU A 692 3.03 29.72 -12.79
C GLU A 692 1.66 30.18 -13.27
N GLN A 693 1.40 31.46 -13.20
CA GLN A 693 0.16 32.00 -13.72
C GLN A 693 0.11 31.73 -15.23
N VAL A 694 -0.95 31.08 -15.66
CA VAL A 694 -1.15 30.74 -17.07
C VAL A 694 -1.87 31.88 -17.77
N PRO A 695 -1.43 32.27 -18.97
CA PRO A 695 -2.20 33.19 -19.76
C PRO A 695 -3.52 32.54 -20.20
N GLN A 696 -4.65 33.05 -19.71
CA GLN A 696 -6.00 32.64 -20.06
C GLN A 696 -6.69 33.73 -20.89
N VAL A 697 -7.40 33.35 -21.93
CA VAL A 697 -8.23 34.29 -22.71
C VAL A 697 -9.58 34.45 -22.01
N LYS A 698 -9.84 35.62 -21.46
CA LYS A 698 -11.11 35.97 -20.82
C LYS A 698 -11.98 36.76 -21.80
N VAL A 699 -13.17 36.25 -22.04
CA VAL A 699 -14.20 36.90 -22.85
C VAL A 699 -15.25 37.51 -21.91
N THR A 700 -15.27 38.83 -21.80
CA THR A 700 -16.24 39.55 -20.94
C THR A 700 -17.30 40.20 -21.80
N ALA A 701 -18.53 39.65 -21.78
CA ALA A 701 -19.63 40.16 -22.54
C ALA A 701 -20.10 41.53 -22.03
N ASP A 702 -20.18 42.55 -22.95
CA ASP A 702 -20.78 43.84 -22.65
C ASP A 702 -22.32 43.71 -22.74
N ARG A 703 -22.94 43.73 -21.58
CA ARG A 703 -24.42 43.58 -21.48
C ARG A 703 -25.20 44.62 -22.24
N GLN A 704 -24.70 45.86 -22.38
CA GLN A 704 -25.36 46.94 -23.13
C GLN A 704 -25.22 46.68 -24.63
N ALA A 705 -24.05 46.35 -25.11
CA ALA A 705 -23.80 46.02 -26.50
C ALA A 705 -24.59 44.76 -26.90
N CYS A 706 -24.57 43.72 -26.10
CA CYS A 706 -25.35 42.49 -26.34
C CYS A 706 -26.87 42.76 -26.47
N SER A 707 -27.40 43.60 -25.58
CA SER A 707 -28.86 43.89 -25.60
C SER A 707 -29.30 44.63 -26.84
N GLN A 708 -28.44 45.44 -27.48
CA GLN A 708 -28.75 46.14 -28.74
C GLN A 708 -28.96 45.18 -29.91
N TYR A 709 -28.33 44.01 -29.86
CA TYR A 709 -28.46 42.95 -30.87
C TYR A 709 -29.41 41.85 -30.46
N GLY A 710 -30.12 42.00 -29.33
CA GLY A 710 -31.01 40.98 -28.80
C GLY A 710 -30.30 39.73 -28.23
N LEU A 711 -29.01 39.88 -27.90
CA LEU A 711 -28.17 38.83 -27.34
C LEU A 711 -28.14 38.92 -25.82
N THR A 712 -27.96 37.79 -25.16
CA THR A 712 -27.65 37.66 -23.73
C THR A 712 -26.21 37.24 -23.52
N ALA A 713 -25.65 37.47 -22.34
CA ALA A 713 -24.28 36.99 -22.01
C ALA A 713 -24.21 35.44 -22.18
N TYR A 714 -25.25 34.72 -21.82
CA TYR A 714 -25.34 33.27 -22.02
C TYR A 714 -25.27 32.89 -23.51
N SER A 715 -26.03 33.57 -24.38
CA SER A 715 -26.01 33.25 -25.83
C SER A 715 -24.65 33.56 -26.48
N VAL A 716 -23.94 34.57 -25.98
CA VAL A 716 -22.54 34.84 -26.41
C VAL A 716 -21.60 33.75 -25.95
N ALA A 717 -21.68 33.35 -24.67
CA ALA A 717 -20.85 32.30 -24.13
C ALA A 717 -21.10 30.95 -24.83
N ALA A 718 -22.37 30.60 -25.05
CA ALA A 718 -22.74 29.38 -25.78
C ALA A 718 -22.21 29.38 -27.22
N ALA A 719 -22.28 30.52 -27.89
CA ALA A 719 -21.76 30.64 -29.26
C ALA A 719 -20.24 30.56 -29.34
N VAL A 720 -19.51 31.16 -28.41
CA VAL A 720 -18.06 31.06 -28.31
C VAL A 720 -17.66 29.59 -28.06
N ARG A 721 -18.28 28.93 -27.09
CA ARG A 721 -18.03 27.52 -26.78
C ARG A 721 -18.29 26.62 -27.99
N SER A 722 -19.45 26.76 -28.61
CA SER A 722 -19.82 25.94 -29.78
C SER A 722 -18.90 26.19 -30.98
N GLY A 723 -18.29 27.39 -31.07
CA GLY A 723 -17.39 27.74 -32.14
C GLY A 723 -15.97 27.19 -31.93
N LEU A 724 -15.50 27.11 -30.68
CA LEU A 724 -14.19 26.62 -30.33
C LEU A 724 -14.17 25.08 -30.17
N THR A 725 -14.82 24.57 -29.16
CA THR A 725 -14.78 23.12 -28.82
C THR A 725 -15.77 22.26 -29.65
N GLY A 726 -16.69 22.88 -30.35
CA GLY A 726 -17.80 22.16 -30.98
C GLY A 726 -18.87 21.70 -29.97
N THR A 727 -19.89 21.02 -30.49
CA THR A 727 -20.95 20.46 -29.67
C THR A 727 -21.44 19.17 -30.32
N THR A 728 -21.52 18.08 -29.59
CA THR A 728 -22.17 16.83 -30.05
C THR A 728 -23.67 17.12 -30.22
N ALA A 729 -24.15 17.01 -31.43
CA ALA A 729 -25.54 17.28 -31.79
C ALA A 729 -26.40 16.04 -31.55
N THR A 730 -25.96 14.89 -32.01
CA THR A 730 -26.71 13.62 -31.92
C THR A 730 -25.71 12.46 -32.16
N THR A 731 -26.18 11.24 -31.93
CA THR A 731 -25.44 10.02 -32.30
C THR A 731 -26.14 9.33 -33.47
N VAL A 732 -25.39 8.88 -34.45
CA VAL A 732 -25.87 8.19 -35.66
C VAL A 732 -25.37 6.75 -35.64
N THR A 733 -26.20 5.79 -35.96
CA THR A 733 -25.79 4.38 -36.02
C THR A 733 -25.26 4.05 -37.42
N ILE A 734 -23.93 3.87 -37.52
CA ILE A 734 -23.25 3.42 -38.76
C ILE A 734 -22.68 2.03 -38.51
N ASP A 735 -22.97 1.06 -39.40
CA ASP A 735 -22.52 -0.32 -39.26
C ASP A 735 -22.80 -0.94 -37.87
N ASN A 736 -24.01 -0.66 -37.35
CA ASN A 736 -24.49 -1.09 -36.05
C ASN A 736 -23.70 -0.51 -34.83
N LYS A 737 -23.10 0.69 -35.00
CA LYS A 737 -22.34 1.42 -34.00
C LYS A 737 -22.83 2.84 -33.88
N GLU A 738 -22.85 3.34 -32.66
CA GLU A 738 -23.10 4.72 -32.37
C GLU A 738 -21.90 5.56 -32.71
N VAL A 739 -22.06 6.57 -33.50
CA VAL A 739 -21.05 7.52 -33.97
C VAL A 739 -21.55 8.93 -33.66
N ASP A 740 -20.77 9.69 -32.96
CA ASP A 740 -21.09 11.07 -32.60
C ASP A 740 -21.11 11.99 -33.83
N VAL A 741 -22.12 12.87 -33.90
CA VAL A 741 -22.16 13.97 -34.87
C VAL A 741 -21.81 15.26 -34.14
N VAL A 742 -20.58 15.74 -34.37
CA VAL A 742 -20.02 16.93 -33.73
C VAL A 742 -20.13 18.13 -34.69
N VAL A 743 -20.84 19.18 -34.27
CA VAL A 743 -20.91 20.45 -34.99
C VAL A 743 -19.90 21.42 -34.42
N ARG A 744 -18.98 21.89 -35.26
CA ARG A 744 -17.93 22.86 -34.85
C ARG A 744 -17.78 23.99 -35.84
N GLY A 745 -17.15 25.09 -35.43
CA GLY A 745 -16.71 26.18 -36.28
C GLY A 745 -15.62 25.72 -37.30
N ASP A 746 -15.20 26.67 -38.14
CA ASP A 746 -14.18 26.42 -39.18
C ASP A 746 -12.72 26.36 -38.62
N GLY A 747 -12.53 26.36 -37.29
CA GLY A 747 -11.24 26.33 -36.63
C GLY A 747 -10.46 27.64 -36.63
N ARG A 748 -10.88 28.62 -37.42
CA ARG A 748 -10.17 29.90 -37.53
C ARG A 748 -10.12 30.68 -36.23
N ALA A 749 -11.13 30.57 -35.39
CA ALA A 749 -11.20 31.26 -34.11
C ALA A 749 -10.09 30.78 -33.14
N GLU A 750 -9.54 29.59 -33.33
CA GLU A 750 -8.48 29.00 -32.52
C GLU A 750 -7.07 29.47 -32.95
N GLU A 751 -6.93 29.99 -34.18
CA GLU A 751 -5.61 30.32 -34.74
C GLU A 751 -4.98 31.56 -34.07
N SER A 752 -5.80 32.54 -33.62
CA SER A 752 -5.31 33.77 -32.98
C SER A 752 -6.38 34.53 -32.22
N LEU A 753 -5.94 35.41 -31.27
CA LEU A 753 -6.84 36.31 -30.54
C LEU A 753 -7.64 37.25 -31.48
N ASP A 754 -7.05 37.69 -32.58
CA ASP A 754 -7.74 38.56 -33.53
C ASP A 754 -8.76 37.77 -34.35
N ALA A 755 -8.50 36.52 -34.63
CA ALA A 755 -9.47 35.60 -35.25
C ALA A 755 -10.65 35.35 -34.30
N LEU A 756 -10.39 35.11 -33.02
CA LEU A 756 -11.44 34.96 -32.00
C LEU A 756 -12.27 36.25 -31.88
N ARG A 757 -11.67 37.46 -31.86
CA ARG A 757 -12.38 38.74 -31.85
C ARG A 757 -13.25 38.91 -33.07
N SER A 758 -12.84 38.40 -34.23
CA SER A 758 -13.58 38.49 -35.50
C SER A 758 -14.64 37.41 -35.67
N MET A 759 -14.72 36.44 -34.74
CA MET A 759 -15.70 35.38 -34.75
C MET A 759 -17.13 35.93 -34.85
N ALA A 760 -17.89 35.45 -35.80
CA ALA A 760 -19.28 35.92 -36.08
C ALA A 760 -20.27 35.29 -35.11
N ILE A 761 -20.91 36.09 -34.26
CA ILE A 761 -21.99 35.67 -33.37
C ILE A 761 -23.32 35.97 -34.04
N SER A 762 -24.15 34.93 -34.23
CA SER A 762 -25.46 35.09 -34.88
C SER A 762 -26.44 35.78 -33.93
N THR A 763 -27.22 36.72 -34.50
CA THR A 763 -28.28 37.45 -33.76
C THR A 763 -29.65 36.84 -33.97
N PRO A 764 -30.57 36.98 -33.02
CA PRO A 764 -31.98 36.47 -33.18
C PRO A 764 -32.71 37.07 -34.36
N THR A 765 -32.24 38.17 -34.89
CA THR A 765 -32.84 38.88 -36.06
C THR A 765 -32.30 38.39 -37.41
N GLY A 766 -31.45 37.36 -37.45
CA GLY A 766 -30.91 36.77 -38.67
C GLY A 766 -29.63 37.44 -39.22
N GLY A 767 -29.01 38.34 -38.44
CA GLY A 767 -27.69 38.90 -38.78
C GLY A 767 -26.57 38.27 -37.97
N SER A 768 -25.31 38.69 -38.16
CA SER A 768 -24.17 38.34 -37.34
C SER A 768 -23.41 39.56 -36.90
N VAL A 769 -22.78 39.51 -35.76
CA VAL A 769 -21.98 40.59 -35.19
C VAL A 769 -20.62 39.99 -34.71
N PRO A 770 -19.46 40.65 -34.97
CA PRO A 770 -18.17 40.16 -34.48
C PRO A 770 -18.13 40.14 -32.95
N LEU A 771 -17.57 39.10 -32.35
CA LEU A 771 -17.42 38.96 -30.89
C LEU A 771 -16.80 40.20 -30.25
N GLY A 772 -15.74 40.75 -30.82
CA GLY A 772 -15.03 41.90 -30.31
C GLY A 772 -15.87 43.23 -30.30
N SER A 773 -17.11 43.23 -30.93
CA SER A 773 -18.05 44.35 -30.86
C SER A 773 -19.00 44.27 -29.67
N ILE A 774 -19.13 43.09 -29.06
CA ILE A 774 -20.12 42.80 -28.00
C ILE A 774 -19.47 42.23 -26.75
N ALA A 775 -18.14 41.93 -26.80
CA ALA A 775 -17.35 41.41 -25.68
C ALA A 775 -15.93 41.94 -25.75
N ASP A 776 -15.34 42.12 -24.57
CA ASP A 776 -13.92 42.38 -24.44
C ASP A 776 -13.19 41.02 -24.37
N VAL A 777 -12.19 40.86 -25.26
CA VAL A 777 -11.35 39.66 -25.34
C VAL A 777 -9.94 40.03 -24.88
N SER A 778 -9.61 39.70 -23.64
CA SER A 778 -8.34 40.05 -23.00
C SER A 778 -7.60 38.81 -22.51
N VAL A 779 -6.26 38.91 -22.48
CA VAL A 779 -5.45 37.86 -21.82
C VAL A 779 -5.26 38.24 -20.38
N VAL A 780 -5.68 37.38 -19.48
CA VAL A 780 -5.47 37.52 -18.03
C VAL A 780 -4.56 36.40 -17.56
N MET A 781 -3.80 36.66 -16.51
CA MET A 781 -3.02 35.60 -15.86
C MET A 781 -3.91 34.94 -14.82
N SER A 782 -4.13 33.64 -14.92
CA SER A 782 -4.95 32.84 -14.00
C SER A 782 -4.10 31.74 -13.38
N PRO A 783 -4.35 31.32 -12.12
CA PRO A 783 -3.72 30.13 -11.58
C PRO A 783 -4.19 28.91 -12.38
N GLN A 784 -3.29 27.95 -12.62
CA GLN A 784 -3.62 26.71 -13.30
C GLN A 784 -4.59 25.85 -12.50
N THR A 785 -4.34 25.77 -11.20
CA THR A 785 -5.10 24.96 -10.25
C THR A 785 -5.22 25.71 -8.93
N ILE A 786 -6.39 25.67 -8.33
CA ILE A 786 -6.62 26.21 -7.00
C ILE A 786 -6.90 25.06 -6.06
N THR A 787 -5.96 24.81 -5.16
CA THR A 787 -6.11 23.79 -4.11
C THR A 787 -6.67 24.42 -2.84
N ARG A 788 -7.58 23.68 -2.16
CA ARG A 788 -8.17 24.10 -0.90
C ARG A 788 -8.15 22.94 0.10
N TYR A 789 -8.00 23.26 1.36
CA TYR A 789 -8.05 22.34 2.48
C TYR A 789 -9.03 22.87 3.52
N ASN A 790 -10.01 22.04 3.89
CA ASN A 790 -11.05 22.41 4.85
C ASN A 790 -11.63 23.81 4.59
N GLN A 791 -12.03 24.06 3.32
CA GLN A 791 -12.65 25.30 2.82
C GLN A 791 -11.71 26.53 2.74
N SER A 792 -10.43 26.42 3.09
CA SER A 792 -9.42 27.48 2.94
C SER A 792 -8.50 27.19 1.77
N ARG A 793 -8.08 28.22 1.02
CA ARG A 793 -7.08 28.02 -0.04
C ARG A 793 -5.77 27.54 0.57
N GLN A 794 -5.12 26.61 -0.08
CA GLN A 794 -3.87 26.00 0.34
C GLN A 794 -2.85 26.05 -0.78
N VAL A 795 -1.61 26.27 -0.40
CA VAL A 795 -0.43 26.08 -1.26
C VAL A 795 0.49 25.09 -0.57
N THR A 796 0.97 24.12 -1.32
CA THR A 796 1.92 23.12 -0.83
C THR A 796 3.28 23.35 -1.47
N ILE A 797 4.33 23.38 -0.65
CA ILE A 797 5.73 23.32 -1.09
C ILE A 797 6.20 21.91 -0.83
N SER A 798 6.70 21.23 -1.84
CA SER A 798 7.23 19.85 -1.76
C SER A 798 8.72 19.86 -2.04
N GLY A 799 9.46 18.94 -1.45
CA GLY A 799 10.88 18.74 -1.73
C GLY A 799 11.39 17.41 -1.15
N ASP A 800 12.42 16.87 -1.79
CA ASP A 800 13.04 15.62 -1.39
C ASP A 800 14.46 15.84 -0.84
N ALA A 801 14.96 14.87 -0.08
CA ALA A 801 16.33 14.85 0.41
C ALA A 801 17.20 13.99 -0.51
N ALA A 802 18.28 14.56 -1.07
CA ALA A 802 19.19 13.86 -1.98
C ALA A 802 19.82 12.58 -1.41
N ASP A 803 19.98 12.55 -0.08
CA ASP A 803 20.52 11.41 0.64
C ASP A 803 19.44 10.52 1.29
N GLY A 804 18.16 10.79 1.02
CA GLY A 804 17.01 10.10 1.59
C GLY A 804 16.73 10.42 3.08
N ASP A 805 17.47 11.34 3.72
CA ASP A 805 17.24 11.74 5.12
C ASP A 805 16.17 12.83 5.23
N THR A 806 14.91 12.44 5.03
CA THR A 806 13.75 13.32 5.18
C THR A 806 13.61 13.90 6.60
N SER A 807 14.12 13.21 7.61
CA SER A 807 14.08 13.68 9.01
C SER A 807 14.99 14.87 9.27
N ALA A 808 16.20 14.89 8.69
CA ALA A 808 17.12 16.02 8.80
C ALA A 808 16.57 17.24 8.04
N MET A 809 16.00 17.03 6.86
CA MET A 809 15.34 18.07 6.06
C MET A 809 14.14 18.66 6.81
N ALA A 810 13.23 17.84 7.32
CA ALA A 810 12.06 18.26 8.08
C ALA A 810 12.42 19.07 9.34
N LYS A 811 13.52 18.68 10.04
CA LYS A 811 14.03 19.44 11.18
C LYS A 811 14.51 20.82 10.78
N SER A 812 15.18 20.94 9.63
CA SER A 812 15.65 22.23 9.09
C SER A 812 14.47 23.11 8.66
N ILE A 813 13.48 22.54 7.97
CA ILE A 813 12.24 23.24 7.60
C ILE A 813 11.48 23.71 8.85
N ARG A 814 11.36 22.87 9.87
CA ARG A 814 10.71 23.26 11.14
C ARG A 814 11.43 24.43 11.82
N ALA A 815 12.75 24.50 11.73
CA ALA A 815 13.51 25.64 12.26
C ALA A 815 13.25 26.92 11.44
N ILE A 816 13.11 26.81 10.11
CA ILE A 816 12.74 27.93 9.24
C ILE A 816 11.33 28.42 9.61
N LEU A 817 10.34 27.51 9.67
CA LEU A 817 8.95 27.86 9.99
C LEU A 817 8.81 28.51 11.39
N ALA A 818 9.58 28.03 12.39
CA ALA A 818 9.59 28.62 13.74
C ALA A 818 10.14 30.06 13.79
N GLY A 819 10.99 30.41 12.83
CA GLY A 819 11.54 31.75 12.68
C GLY A 819 10.74 32.67 11.75
N TYR A 820 9.80 32.12 10.98
CA TYR A 820 9.04 32.87 9.98
C TYR A 820 7.83 33.58 10.58
N THR A 821 7.63 34.83 10.22
CA THR A 821 6.51 35.64 10.72
C THR A 821 5.38 35.65 9.69
N LEU A 822 4.34 34.90 9.94
CA LEU A 822 3.15 34.84 9.08
C LEU A 822 2.19 36.01 9.35
N PRO A 823 1.54 36.59 8.32
CA PRO A 823 0.44 37.51 8.47
C PRO A 823 -0.74 36.90 9.24
N GLY A 824 -1.57 37.72 9.88
CA GLY A 824 -2.76 37.21 10.59
C GLY A 824 -3.73 36.50 9.63
N GLY A 825 -4.18 35.29 9.99
CA GLY A 825 -5.09 34.49 9.18
C GLY A 825 -4.39 33.52 8.22
N TYR A 826 -3.05 33.43 8.24
CA TYR A 826 -2.27 32.45 7.49
C TYR A 826 -1.60 31.46 8.43
N THR A 827 -1.53 30.20 8.01
CA THR A 827 -0.79 29.15 8.74
C THR A 827 0.18 28.46 7.79
N ALA A 828 1.29 27.96 8.33
CA ALA A 828 2.24 27.14 7.60
C ALA A 828 2.63 25.96 8.48
N GLU A 829 2.34 24.78 8.01
CA GLU A 829 2.53 23.54 8.77
C GLU A 829 3.27 22.50 7.94
N LEU A 830 4.07 21.68 8.63
CA LEU A 830 4.75 20.56 8.01
C LEU A 830 3.73 19.48 7.69
N ALA A 831 3.82 18.92 6.50
CA ALA A 831 2.91 17.90 5.98
C ALA A 831 3.66 16.88 5.12
N GLY A 832 2.93 16.02 4.40
CA GLY A 832 3.48 15.03 3.49
C GLY A 832 4.00 13.78 4.19
N GLY A 833 4.75 12.96 3.46
CA GLY A 833 5.20 11.64 3.89
C GLY A 833 5.95 11.61 5.22
N TYR A 834 6.70 12.68 5.53
CA TYR A 834 7.36 12.78 6.84
C TYR A 834 6.36 12.84 8.01
N THR A 835 5.26 13.58 7.88
CA THR A 835 4.27 13.71 8.96
C THR A 835 3.53 12.38 9.15
N GLU A 836 3.10 11.77 8.05
CA GLU A 836 2.47 10.45 8.08
C GLU A 836 3.41 9.37 8.66
N MET A 837 4.70 9.41 8.27
CA MET A 837 5.71 8.53 8.85
C MET A 837 5.78 8.70 10.37
N MET A 838 5.84 9.95 10.88
CA MET A 838 5.94 10.23 12.30
C MET A 838 4.68 9.82 13.08
N GLU A 839 3.50 9.96 12.50
CA GLU A 839 2.24 9.46 13.07
C GLU A 839 2.25 7.94 13.18
N ASN A 840 2.59 7.23 12.10
CA ASN A 840 2.71 5.78 12.09
C ASN A 840 3.76 5.28 13.11
N PHE A 841 4.93 5.97 13.22
CA PHE A 841 5.94 5.65 14.24
C PHE A 841 5.44 5.89 15.67
N SER A 842 4.64 6.93 15.89
CA SER A 842 4.00 7.23 17.17
C SER A 842 3.01 6.13 17.57
N ASP A 843 2.17 5.70 16.65
CA ASP A 843 1.16 4.66 16.86
C ASP A 843 1.79 3.29 17.14
N LEU A 844 2.82 2.92 16.35
CA LEU A 844 3.59 1.70 16.60
C LEU A 844 4.38 1.78 17.92
N GLY A 845 4.90 2.96 18.27
CA GLY A 845 5.54 3.22 19.56
C GLY A 845 4.57 3.03 20.73
N LEU A 846 3.35 3.54 20.59
CA LEU A 846 2.27 3.33 21.57
C LEU A 846 1.90 1.85 21.65
N ALA A 847 1.74 1.17 20.50
CA ALA A 847 1.47 -0.27 20.45
C ALA A 847 2.58 -1.08 21.17
N LEU A 848 3.85 -0.71 20.99
CA LEU A 848 4.98 -1.33 21.71
C LEU A 848 4.85 -1.15 23.23
N ILE A 849 4.56 0.06 23.69
CA ILE A 849 4.38 0.35 25.13
C ILE A 849 3.21 -0.46 25.71
N VAL A 850 2.07 -0.49 25.01
CA VAL A 850 0.89 -1.27 25.41
C VAL A 850 1.21 -2.76 25.41
N SER A 851 1.90 -3.27 24.41
CA SER A 851 2.35 -4.67 24.32
C SER A 851 3.23 -5.05 25.51
N VAL A 852 4.22 -4.21 25.84
CA VAL A 852 5.08 -4.41 27.01
C VAL A 852 4.25 -4.38 28.32
N GLY A 853 3.24 -3.51 28.41
CA GLY A 853 2.30 -3.48 29.52
C GLY A 853 1.47 -4.78 29.65
N LEU A 854 0.94 -5.29 28.53
CA LEU A 854 0.18 -6.54 28.53
C LEU A 854 1.06 -7.75 28.91
N VAL A 855 2.29 -7.81 28.43
CA VAL A 855 3.29 -8.81 28.87
C VAL A 855 3.46 -8.77 30.38
N TYR A 856 3.60 -7.57 30.97
CA TYR A 856 3.69 -7.43 32.41
C TYR A 856 2.46 -7.99 33.14
N PHE A 857 1.24 -7.66 32.66
CA PHE A 857 0.00 -8.15 33.29
C PHE A 857 -0.15 -9.67 33.19
N VAL A 858 0.14 -10.26 32.03
CA VAL A 858 0.08 -11.73 31.84
C VAL A 858 1.09 -12.42 32.78
N LEU A 859 2.32 -11.90 32.84
CA LEU A 859 3.35 -12.44 33.75
C LEU A 859 3.00 -12.25 35.22
N ALA A 860 2.43 -11.10 35.59
CA ALA A 860 2.04 -10.85 36.98
C ALA A 860 0.91 -11.82 37.44
N SER A 861 -0.03 -12.10 36.55
CA SER A 861 -1.08 -13.10 36.77
C SER A 861 -0.50 -14.52 36.85
N GLN A 862 0.46 -14.88 35.99
CA GLN A 862 1.06 -16.20 35.95
C GLN A 862 1.88 -16.52 37.22
N PHE A 863 2.74 -15.55 37.62
CA PHE A 863 3.62 -15.74 38.77
C PHE A 863 2.97 -15.40 40.12
N GLU A 864 1.72 -14.88 40.10
CA GLU A 864 1.05 -14.31 41.26
C GLU A 864 1.95 -13.33 42.06
N SER A 865 2.73 -12.53 41.30
CA SER A 865 3.76 -11.64 41.85
C SER A 865 3.94 -10.42 40.98
N PHE A 866 3.97 -9.23 41.57
CA PHE A 866 4.31 -7.98 40.87
C PHE A 866 5.81 -7.78 40.67
N VAL A 867 6.65 -8.57 41.35
CA VAL A 867 8.13 -8.43 41.31
C VAL A 867 8.76 -9.30 40.24
N MET A 868 8.27 -10.53 40.08
CA MET A 868 8.83 -11.48 39.10
C MET A 868 8.77 -10.98 37.66
N PRO A 869 7.66 -10.36 37.17
CA PRO A 869 7.60 -9.78 35.83
C PRO A 869 8.70 -8.74 35.59
N VAL A 870 8.96 -7.87 36.58
CA VAL A 870 10.01 -6.85 36.47
C VAL A 870 11.39 -7.47 36.24
N ILE A 871 11.70 -8.57 36.95
CA ILE A 871 12.98 -9.30 36.77
C ILE A 871 13.12 -9.81 35.32
N ILE A 872 12.03 -10.41 34.80
CA ILE A 872 11.99 -11.00 33.48
C ILE A 872 12.09 -9.91 32.40
N MET A 873 11.38 -8.80 32.57
CA MET A 873 11.30 -7.72 31.59
C MET A 873 12.55 -6.82 31.54
N MET A 874 13.44 -6.86 32.55
CA MET A 874 14.72 -6.12 32.52
C MET A 874 15.62 -6.49 31.34
N ILE A 875 15.32 -7.57 30.65
CA ILE A 875 16.04 -7.98 29.44
C ILE A 875 15.63 -7.16 28.22
N LEU A 876 14.39 -6.68 28.14
CA LEU A 876 13.83 -6.01 26.96
C LEU A 876 14.62 -4.79 26.51
N PRO A 877 14.99 -3.82 27.38
CA PRO A 877 15.74 -2.65 26.94
C PRO A 877 17.08 -3.01 26.27
N ILE A 878 17.73 -4.08 26.74
CA ILE A 878 19.02 -4.50 26.21
C ILE A 878 18.84 -5.24 24.88
N ALA A 879 17.79 -6.05 24.78
CA ALA A 879 17.44 -6.74 23.55
C ALA A 879 17.07 -5.75 22.44
N PHE A 880 16.26 -4.73 22.77
CA PHE A 880 15.88 -3.66 21.84
C PHE A 880 17.09 -2.84 21.39
N ALA A 881 17.94 -2.43 22.31
CA ALA A 881 19.16 -1.72 21.99
C ALA A 881 20.11 -2.54 21.08
N GLY A 882 20.22 -3.86 21.34
CA GLY A 882 21.01 -4.78 20.52
C GLY A 882 20.40 -5.02 19.14
N ALA A 883 19.07 -5.06 19.04
CA ALA A 883 18.35 -5.19 17.79
C ALA A 883 18.55 -3.95 16.90
N LEU A 884 18.35 -2.76 17.46
CA LEU A 884 18.56 -1.50 16.78
C LEU A 884 20.03 -1.29 16.34
N PHE A 885 21.00 -1.77 17.14
CA PHE A 885 22.42 -1.67 16.80
C PHE A 885 22.79 -2.42 15.51
N ALA A 886 22.05 -3.47 15.16
CA ALA A 886 22.34 -4.24 13.95
C ALA A 886 21.98 -3.48 12.67
N LEU A 887 21.01 -2.58 12.70
CA LEU A 887 20.57 -1.83 11.52
C LEU A 887 21.72 -1.02 10.89
N PRO A 888 22.39 -0.10 11.58
CA PRO A 888 23.50 0.64 10.99
C PRO A 888 24.72 -0.26 10.68
N LEU A 889 24.88 -1.37 11.40
CA LEU A 889 25.98 -2.31 11.13
C LEU A 889 25.78 -3.07 9.81
N THR A 890 24.53 -3.31 9.41
CA THR A 890 24.19 -4.01 8.17
C THR A 890 23.80 -3.06 7.03
N GLY A 891 23.94 -1.73 7.23
CA GLY A 891 23.58 -0.72 6.24
C GLY A 891 22.07 -0.56 6.01
N LYS A 892 21.26 -0.89 7.03
CA LYS A 892 19.80 -0.82 6.98
C LYS A 892 19.28 0.33 7.82
N ASP A 893 18.12 0.86 7.41
CA ASP A 893 17.45 1.97 8.06
C ASP A 893 16.41 1.52 9.09
N LEU A 894 15.98 2.44 9.94
CA LEU A 894 14.91 2.21 10.90
C LEU A 894 13.57 2.39 10.18
N SER A 895 12.98 1.29 9.74
CA SER A 895 11.69 1.25 9.07
C SER A 895 10.55 0.90 10.03
N MET A 896 9.31 1.14 9.60
CA MET A 896 8.11 0.68 10.32
C MET A 896 8.14 -0.83 10.56
N ILE A 897 8.67 -1.60 9.60
CA ILE A 897 8.83 -3.05 9.68
C ILE A 897 9.83 -3.45 10.77
N SER A 898 10.93 -2.70 10.91
CA SER A 898 11.89 -2.93 11.99
C SER A 898 11.33 -2.63 13.38
N LEU A 899 10.41 -1.66 13.50
CA LEU A 899 9.65 -1.38 14.74
C LEU A 899 8.70 -2.53 15.11
N VAL A 900 7.97 -3.06 14.12
CA VAL A 900 7.14 -4.26 14.33
C VAL A 900 7.98 -5.43 14.83
N SER A 901 9.22 -5.57 14.33
CA SER A 901 10.14 -6.61 14.82
C SER A 901 10.53 -6.43 16.28
N LEU A 902 10.63 -5.19 16.81
CA LEU A 902 10.84 -4.95 18.25
C LEU A 902 9.64 -5.39 19.09
N ILE A 903 8.42 -5.15 18.59
CA ILE A 903 7.20 -5.63 19.24
C ILE A 903 7.23 -7.17 19.30
N MET A 904 7.54 -7.81 18.19
CA MET A 904 7.67 -9.27 18.09
C MET A 904 8.79 -9.82 19.01
N LEU A 905 9.91 -9.11 19.10
CA LEU A 905 11.03 -9.44 19.95
C LEU A 905 10.62 -9.40 21.45
N ALA A 906 9.76 -8.45 21.84
CA ALA A 906 9.25 -8.37 23.20
C ALA A 906 8.54 -9.65 23.64
N GLY A 907 7.77 -10.28 22.73
CA GLY A 907 7.08 -11.54 22.99
C GLY A 907 8.01 -12.76 23.03
N THR A 908 9.03 -12.79 22.17
CA THR A 908 9.87 -13.98 21.99
C THR A 908 11.02 -14.07 23.01
N VAL A 909 11.65 -12.94 23.31
CA VAL A 909 12.81 -12.88 24.23
C VAL A 909 12.43 -13.23 25.67
N VAL A 910 11.23 -12.84 26.06
CA VAL A 910 10.73 -13.07 27.43
C VAL A 910 10.54 -14.56 27.71
N ASN A 911 10.24 -15.39 26.69
CA ASN A 911 10.00 -16.83 26.84
C ASN A 911 11.17 -17.58 27.51
N ALA A 912 12.40 -17.31 27.06
CA ALA A 912 13.59 -17.96 27.63
C ALA A 912 13.78 -17.58 29.10
N SER A 913 13.53 -16.30 29.44
CA SER A 913 13.63 -15.79 30.81
C SER A 913 12.51 -16.32 31.72
N ILE A 914 11.28 -16.49 31.23
CA ILE A 914 10.15 -17.09 31.96
C ILE A 914 10.53 -18.49 32.44
N VAL A 915 10.98 -19.33 31.51
CA VAL A 915 11.33 -20.73 31.81
C VAL A 915 12.51 -20.82 32.78
N LEU A 916 13.50 -19.92 32.68
CA LEU A 916 14.65 -19.88 33.58
C LEU A 916 14.24 -19.45 35.00
N VAL A 917 13.48 -18.36 35.12
CA VAL A 917 13.04 -17.81 36.43
C VAL A 917 12.08 -18.75 37.13
N ASP A 918 11.13 -19.35 36.36
CA ASP A 918 10.23 -20.36 36.90
C ASP A 918 10.99 -21.56 37.49
N TYR A 919 12.01 -22.04 36.79
CA TYR A 919 12.83 -23.15 37.27
C TYR A 919 13.69 -22.79 38.52
N ILE A 920 14.21 -21.54 38.60
CA ILE A 920 14.88 -21.04 39.83
C ILE A 920 13.89 -21.00 40.98
N LYS A 921 12.64 -20.51 40.75
CA LYS A 921 11.57 -20.47 41.79
C LYS A 921 11.23 -21.86 42.29
N GLN A 922 11.00 -22.85 41.39
CA GLN A 922 10.70 -24.22 41.73
C GLN A 922 11.79 -24.85 42.61
N ARG A 923 13.06 -24.57 42.38
CA ARG A 923 14.18 -25.02 43.20
C ARG A 923 14.22 -24.38 44.57
N ARG A 924 13.93 -23.07 44.63
CA ARG A 924 13.79 -22.36 45.90
C ARG A 924 12.63 -22.89 46.73
N ASP A 925 11.51 -23.23 46.11
CA ASP A 925 10.33 -23.82 46.78
C ASP A 925 10.64 -25.22 47.33
N ARG A 926 11.63 -25.93 46.76
CA ARG A 926 12.17 -27.21 47.30
C ARG A 926 13.16 -27.00 48.45
N GLY A 927 13.49 -25.75 48.84
CA GLY A 927 14.32 -25.43 50.03
C GLY A 927 15.79 -25.12 49.72
N GLU A 928 16.22 -25.03 48.43
CA GLU A 928 17.57 -24.61 48.08
C GLU A 928 17.81 -23.12 48.40
N THR A 929 19.01 -22.78 48.79
CA THR A 929 19.38 -21.37 48.97
C THR A 929 19.36 -20.65 47.60
N ARG A 930 19.25 -19.32 47.59
CA ARG A 930 19.17 -18.53 46.34
C ARG A 930 20.36 -18.81 45.40
N GLU A 931 21.55 -18.83 45.96
CA GLU A 931 22.79 -19.03 45.16
C GLU A 931 22.87 -20.46 44.63
N GLU A 932 22.58 -21.46 45.44
CA GLU A 932 22.52 -22.85 45.02
C GLU A 932 21.45 -23.08 43.94
N ALA A 933 20.26 -22.53 44.14
CA ALA A 933 19.15 -22.63 43.18
C ALA A 933 19.54 -22.06 41.80
N ILE A 934 20.25 -20.92 41.75
CA ILE A 934 20.76 -20.31 40.51
C ILE A 934 21.87 -21.16 39.89
N LEU A 935 22.86 -21.57 40.66
CA LEU A 935 24.02 -22.33 40.17
C LEU A 935 23.60 -23.74 39.69
N HIS A 936 22.49 -24.29 40.19
CA HIS A 936 21.94 -25.54 39.72
C HIS A 936 20.98 -25.38 38.54
N ALA A 937 20.14 -24.35 38.56
CA ALA A 937 19.11 -24.13 37.50
C ALA A 937 19.72 -23.69 36.17
N CYS A 938 20.63 -22.71 36.20
CA CYS A 938 21.09 -22.09 34.96
C CYS A 938 21.88 -23.07 34.04
N PRO A 939 22.80 -23.93 34.53
CA PRO A 939 23.50 -24.89 33.69
C PRO A 939 22.58 -25.91 33.02
N LEU A 940 21.47 -26.28 33.68
CA LEU A 940 20.51 -27.22 33.10
C LEU A 940 19.69 -26.60 31.99
N ARG A 941 19.48 -25.28 32.01
CA ARG A 941 18.68 -24.54 31.02
C ARG A 941 19.47 -23.97 29.83
N ILE A 942 20.80 -23.97 29.86
CA ILE A 942 21.65 -23.50 28.75
C ILE A 942 21.30 -24.22 27.44
N ARG A 943 21.24 -25.54 27.48
CA ARG A 943 21.03 -26.34 26.27
C ARG A 943 19.68 -26.10 25.61
N PRO A 944 18.55 -26.11 26.33
CA PRO A 944 17.25 -25.72 25.77
C PRO A 944 17.28 -24.31 25.17
N VAL A 945 17.72 -23.31 25.92
CA VAL A 945 17.75 -21.91 25.51
C VAL A 945 18.61 -21.70 24.25
N LEU A 946 19.81 -22.27 24.20
CA LEU A 946 20.68 -22.20 23.02
C LEU A 946 20.06 -22.92 21.80
N MET A 947 19.38 -24.06 22.04
CA MET A 947 18.76 -24.84 20.97
C MET A 947 17.59 -24.08 20.35
N THR A 948 16.68 -23.52 21.17
CA THR A 948 15.55 -22.73 20.67
C THR A 948 16.04 -21.46 19.95
N THR A 949 16.91 -20.67 20.57
CA THR A 949 17.44 -19.45 19.93
C THR A 949 18.17 -19.74 18.62
N LEU A 950 19.04 -20.75 18.59
CA LEU A 950 19.78 -21.07 17.36
C LEU A 950 18.86 -21.60 16.26
N THR A 951 17.84 -22.36 16.63
CA THR A 951 16.83 -22.84 15.69
C THR A 951 16.06 -21.69 15.07
N THR A 952 15.60 -20.73 15.89
CA THR A 952 14.88 -19.55 15.43
C THR A 952 15.77 -18.64 14.58
N ILE A 953 17.02 -18.38 15.01
CA ILE A 953 17.97 -17.57 14.24
C ILE A 953 18.23 -18.21 12.87
N LEU A 954 18.53 -19.51 12.80
CA LEU A 954 18.80 -20.15 11.52
C LEU A 954 17.58 -20.23 10.62
N ALA A 955 16.38 -20.34 11.18
CA ALA A 955 15.14 -20.25 10.41
C ALA A 955 14.90 -18.86 9.81
N LEU A 956 15.39 -17.80 10.47
CA LEU A 956 15.29 -16.41 10.01
C LEU A 956 16.41 -15.97 9.06
N VAL A 957 17.49 -16.72 8.94
CA VAL A 957 18.64 -16.36 8.08
C VAL A 957 18.24 -16.16 6.61
N PRO A 958 17.43 -17.03 6.00
CA PRO A 958 17.02 -16.81 4.60
C PRO A 958 16.30 -15.47 4.40
N THR A 959 15.41 -15.12 5.31
CA THR A 959 14.69 -13.84 5.30
C THR A 959 15.63 -12.65 5.54
N ALA A 960 16.53 -12.74 6.52
CA ALA A 960 17.45 -11.66 6.85
C ALA A 960 18.46 -11.35 5.73
N LEU A 961 18.84 -12.35 4.94
CA LEU A 961 19.75 -12.22 3.81
C LEU A 961 19.05 -11.88 2.49
N GLY A 962 17.72 -11.84 2.45
CA GLY A 962 16.98 -11.61 1.21
C GLY A 962 17.21 -12.69 0.14
N MET A 963 17.58 -13.91 0.55
CA MET A 963 18.06 -14.96 -0.38
C MET A 963 16.99 -15.52 -1.32
N THR A 964 15.72 -15.25 -1.07
CA THR A 964 14.59 -15.89 -1.74
C THR A 964 13.63 -14.90 -2.41
N GLY A 965 14.17 -13.93 -3.21
CA GLY A 965 13.38 -13.07 -4.10
C GLY A 965 13.01 -11.69 -3.54
N LYS A 966 12.40 -10.87 -4.38
CA LYS A 966 12.08 -9.44 -4.18
C LYS A 966 11.33 -9.16 -2.85
N MET A 967 10.42 -10.01 -2.45
CA MET A 967 9.60 -9.84 -1.23
C MET A 967 10.41 -9.99 0.07
N ASN A 968 11.47 -10.79 0.07
CA ASN A 968 12.30 -10.97 1.25
C ASN A 968 13.17 -9.74 1.57
N GLU A 969 13.32 -8.80 0.63
CA GLU A 969 14.02 -7.53 0.90
C GLU A 969 13.24 -6.70 1.91
N MET A 970 11.94 -6.55 1.74
CA MET A 970 11.08 -5.83 2.69
C MET A 970 11.13 -6.47 4.08
N MET A 971 11.09 -7.82 4.15
CA MET A 971 11.16 -8.55 5.43
C MET A 971 12.59 -8.71 5.97
N SER A 972 13.61 -8.35 5.20
CA SER A 972 15.02 -8.50 5.56
C SER A 972 15.41 -7.65 6.78
N ASP A 973 14.84 -6.44 6.90
CA ASP A 973 15.04 -5.57 8.06
C ASP A 973 14.47 -6.20 9.34
N MET A 974 13.29 -6.80 9.23
CA MET A 974 12.66 -7.53 10.33
C MET A 974 13.49 -8.73 10.75
N GLY A 975 13.95 -9.54 9.77
CA GLY A 975 14.79 -10.70 10.02
C GLY A 975 16.12 -10.33 10.72
N THR A 976 16.78 -9.28 10.24
CA THR A 976 18.05 -8.78 10.78
C THR A 976 17.89 -8.29 12.22
N THR A 977 16.88 -7.47 12.46
CA THR A 977 16.53 -6.92 13.78
C THR A 977 16.21 -8.03 14.78
N MET A 978 15.42 -9.03 14.37
CA MET A 978 15.08 -10.19 15.18
C MET A 978 16.29 -11.04 15.51
N ILE A 979 17.12 -11.37 14.54
CA ILE A 979 18.34 -12.19 14.76
C ILE A 979 19.26 -11.50 15.77
N ALA A 980 19.52 -10.21 15.58
CA ALA A 980 20.42 -9.46 16.47
C ALA A 980 19.85 -9.34 17.90
N GLY A 981 18.56 -9.00 18.00
CA GLY A 981 17.89 -8.92 19.30
C GLY A 981 17.90 -10.26 20.04
N MET A 982 17.65 -11.37 19.35
CA MET A 982 17.68 -12.71 19.90
C MET A 982 19.11 -13.15 20.31
N LEU A 983 20.13 -12.83 19.52
CA LEU A 983 21.54 -13.10 19.89
C LEU A 983 21.92 -12.38 21.18
N VAL A 984 21.68 -11.08 21.23
CA VAL A 984 21.98 -10.25 22.40
C VAL A 984 21.19 -10.74 23.62
N SER A 985 19.87 -10.93 23.44
CA SER A 985 19.00 -11.38 24.54
C SER A 985 19.38 -12.73 25.12
N THR A 986 19.82 -13.67 24.29
CA THR A 986 20.25 -15.01 24.75
C THR A 986 21.45 -14.93 25.69
N VAL A 987 22.45 -14.15 25.31
CA VAL A 987 23.61 -13.91 26.16
C VAL A 987 23.22 -13.25 27.48
N ILE A 988 22.31 -12.25 27.39
CA ILE A 988 21.82 -11.50 28.54
C ILE A 988 20.96 -12.39 29.45
N THR A 989 20.05 -13.18 28.90
CA THR A 989 19.21 -14.10 29.65
C THR A 989 20.06 -15.07 30.47
N LEU A 990 21.06 -15.67 29.85
CA LEU A 990 21.89 -16.67 30.53
C LEU A 990 22.81 -16.07 31.61
N LEU A 991 23.32 -14.87 31.42
CA LEU A 991 24.31 -14.27 32.32
C LEU A 991 23.73 -13.25 33.30
N PHE A 992 22.79 -12.40 32.85
CA PHE A 992 22.38 -11.23 33.62
C PHE A 992 20.95 -11.36 34.23
N THR A 993 20.05 -12.20 33.70
CA THR A 993 18.76 -12.46 34.37
C THR A 993 18.93 -13.01 35.79
N PRO A 994 19.87 -13.94 36.06
CA PRO A 994 20.18 -14.37 37.43
C PRO A 994 20.69 -13.23 38.32
N VAL A 995 21.46 -12.29 37.76
CA VAL A 995 21.95 -11.12 38.48
C VAL A 995 20.80 -10.19 38.86
N TYR A 996 19.89 -9.91 37.93
CA TYR A 996 18.69 -9.10 38.20
C TYR A 996 17.77 -9.76 39.23
N TYR A 997 17.63 -11.09 39.15
CA TYR A 997 16.93 -11.86 40.17
C TYR A 997 17.55 -11.62 41.57
N CYS A 998 18.86 -11.67 41.71
CA CYS A 998 19.56 -11.41 42.97
C CYS A 998 19.39 -9.96 43.45
N VAL A 999 19.50 -8.98 42.56
CA VAL A 999 19.41 -7.56 42.90
C VAL A 999 18.00 -7.21 43.42
N ILE A 1000 16.98 -7.70 42.69
CA ILE A 1000 15.58 -7.39 43.06
C ILE A 1000 15.16 -8.19 44.32
N ASP A 1001 15.62 -9.44 44.46
CA ASP A 1001 15.42 -10.22 45.71
C ASP A 1001 16.06 -9.52 46.90
N ASP A 1002 17.27 -8.97 46.79
CA ASP A 1002 17.91 -8.19 47.82
C ASP A 1002 17.15 -6.88 48.17
N LEU A 1003 16.55 -6.22 47.15
CA LEU A 1003 15.76 -5.00 47.36
C LEU A 1003 14.43 -5.28 48.09
N THR A 1004 13.77 -6.36 47.76
CA THR A 1004 12.51 -6.80 48.39
C THR A 1004 12.75 -7.22 49.86
N HIS A 1005 13.77 -8.04 50.07
CA HIS A 1005 14.09 -8.53 51.45
C HIS A 1005 14.78 -7.46 52.33
N ARG A 1006 15.39 -6.41 51.73
CA ARG A 1006 15.86 -5.23 52.52
C ARG A 1006 14.72 -4.50 53.20
N ARG A 1007 13.54 -4.41 52.62
CA ARG A 1007 12.37 -3.82 53.23
C ARG A 1007 11.83 -4.69 54.38
N GLU A 1008 11.81 -5.98 54.20
CA GLU A 1008 11.40 -6.92 55.23
C GLU A 1008 12.39 -7.00 56.38
N ARG A 1009 13.69 -7.07 56.08
CA ARG A 1009 14.77 -7.00 57.10
C ARG A 1009 14.76 -5.66 57.87
N ARG A 1010 14.48 -4.53 57.20
CA ARG A 1010 14.29 -3.23 57.87
C ARG A 1010 13.02 -3.19 58.72
N LYS A 1011 11.92 -3.80 58.24
CA LYS A 1011 10.68 -3.96 59.08
C LYS A 1011 10.94 -4.89 60.24
N ALA A 1012 11.58 -6.02 60.04
CA ALA A 1012 11.93 -6.95 61.10
C ALA A 1012 12.91 -6.34 62.13
N LYS A 1013 13.92 -5.57 61.70
CA LYS A 1013 14.80 -4.82 62.59
C LYS A 1013 14.08 -3.72 63.36
N LYS A 1014 13.09 -3.02 62.76
CA LYS A 1014 12.25 -2.03 63.42
C LYS A 1014 11.29 -2.70 64.44
N LEU A 1015 10.73 -3.87 64.09
CA LEU A 1015 9.92 -4.64 65.03
C LEU A 1015 10.77 -5.22 66.17
N ALA A 1016 11.92 -5.74 65.92
CA ALA A 1016 12.82 -6.22 66.95
C ALA A 1016 13.37 -5.10 67.85
N ALA A 1017 13.64 -3.91 67.28
CA ALA A 1017 14.03 -2.74 68.08
C ALA A 1017 12.83 -2.19 68.91
N ALA A 1018 11.61 -2.26 68.36
CA ALA A 1018 10.39 -1.88 69.10
C ALA A 1018 9.98 -2.90 70.21
N GLN A 1019 10.49 -4.13 70.12
CA GLN A 1019 10.31 -5.17 71.15
C GLN A 1019 11.42 -5.20 72.19
N SER A 1020 12.51 -4.45 71.98
CA SER A 1020 13.66 -4.37 72.89
C SER A 1020 13.76 -3.05 73.67
N GLU A 1021 12.77 -2.15 73.60
CA GLU A 1021 12.63 -1.05 74.53
C GLU A 1021 11.76 -1.53 75.75
N PRO A 1022 12.32 -1.39 76.97
CA PRO A 1022 11.73 -1.92 78.16
C PRO A 1022 10.46 -1.14 78.59
#